data_7f9bd2acd56a126c0aba8aa85bfb7c29
#
_entry.id   7f9bd2acd56a126c0aba8aa85bfb7c29
#
_cell.length_a   1.000
_cell.length_b   1.000
_cell.length_c   1.000
_cell.angle_alpha   90.00
_cell.angle_beta   90.00
_cell.angle_gamma   90.00
#
_symmetry.space_group_name_H-M   'P 1'
#
loop_
_entity.id
_entity.type
_entity.pdbx_description
1 polymer ?
#
loop_
_entity_poly.entity_id
_entity_poly.type
_entity_poly.pdbx_seq_one_letter_code
_entity_poly.pdbx_strand_id
1 'polypeptide(L)'
;MSDFPRPIAGGNAGDGLPLVLGDDSVVGDLFTGASAAHVLDWDGDGQHEIVASGGNGDIYSYRIVDFLADGTPIVDRGMQWGEVSRALHRNERDKGLVGTIAVVTDFDGDGSTEAILAPRGYSQKETTAVTLQNGPPASRDEGSPISVEGREVNFGGGTVAAVDWNGDGVVDLIVLESDRGEIWSMDEAGVVPEDQRDRYDRDGTWFTRYPRQSLHLFHNTSTAGSIGFTYAGKATIELPRHSFHISAVDPTDPVSGLLLLNYYGSVHHLPLSVPGDVPVWGEVAELFTLHGEPFNRIATLQSGIGVSDIVDAGRFDIFAADNAGNIDWARCHGRDAANRPIYDTPRKVKQRNPHVNGGIFSVPTVGDWRGIGVPDLLVGSIEGYIFWYKTLSTDPLRFAAPERVRYGTTEIRRLATPYPSGGQHWGGSQSPYDGETGGYSNPVLIDWNGNGLLDLVVSDMISLYEWYPNWGTQTAPELGPPQRLHIAGSPLIGPWRQQPGIGCFSDDVLPDIIIQDHDLDLALYRRAGPDDLSDLQPGEKLRYEDGSTIKTHGVYTPPGGDGRGRTKLNVVDWDGDGLLDLLIGVGPQHGSPYRGSYVLFARNVGSNREPVFSKPVVLLFDEDGQPLEFWRHGVHMAPVDWDGDGAFELVAGADQGHIWYWHRDHFGRPANGDPTAMERPDGEEGFGPRDDAEDHNDR
;
A
#
# COMPACT_ATOMS: atom_id res chain seq x y z
N MET A 1 -8.15 -18.18 -21.67
CA MET A 1 -6.74 -18.56 -21.33
C MET A 1 -6.16 -17.33 -20.66
N SER A 2 -5.61 -17.44 -19.47
CA SER A 2 -5.01 -16.28 -18.78
C SER A 2 -3.80 -15.81 -19.60
N ASP A 3 -3.71 -14.50 -19.90
CA ASP A 3 -2.58 -13.88 -20.60
C ASP A 3 -1.38 -13.68 -19.68
N PHE A 4 -1.14 -14.58 -18.73
CA PHE A 4 -0.04 -14.52 -17.79
C PHE A 4 1.08 -15.51 -18.13
N PRO A 5 2.35 -15.16 -17.86
CA PRO A 5 2.80 -13.88 -17.28
C PRO A 5 2.69 -12.74 -18.31
N ARG A 6 2.52 -11.51 -17.81
CA ARG A 6 2.50 -10.32 -18.66
C ARG A 6 3.39 -9.23 -18.10
N PRO A 7 3.91 -8.31 -18.94
CA PRO A 7 4.59 -7.13 -18.44
C PRO A 7 3.69 -6.34 -17.46
N ILE A 8 4.27 -5.81 -16.38
CA ILE A 8 3.53 -5.01 -15.39
C ILE A 8 2.81 -3.83 -16.03
N ALA A 9 3.37 -3.32 -17.14
CA ALA A 9 2.74 -2.28 -17.96
C ALA A 9 1.36 -2.64 -18.52
N GLY A 10 0.98 -3.91 -18.53
CA GLY A 10 -0.34 -4.36 -18.99
C GLY A 10 -1.44 -4.35 -17.93
N GLY A 11 -1.16 -3.90 -16.74
CA GLY A 11 -1.98 -3.66 -15.56
C GLY A 11 -3.38 -4.23 -15.45
N ASN A 12 -3.82 -4.37 -14.21
CA ASN A 12 -5.15 -4.91 -13.86
C ASN A 12 -6.22 -3.86 -13.69
N ALA A 13 -5.92 -2.65 -14.06
CA ALA A 13 -6.86 -1.55 -13.91
C ALA A 13 -7.69 -1.38 -15.19
N GLY A 14 -8.29 -2.48 -15.69
CA GLY A 14 -9.16 -2.49 -16.87
C GLY A 14 -8.72 -1.49 -17.92
N ASP A 15 -7.86 -1.84 -18.81
CA ASP A 15 -7.40 -1.05 -19.97
C ASP A 15 -6.87 0.38 -19.72
N GLY A 16 -6.73 0.77 -18.44
CA GLY A 16 -6.00 1.98 -18.08
C GLY A 16 -4.54 1.89 -18.52
N LEU A 17 -3.98 3.00 -18.94
CA LEU A 17 -2.58 3.09 -19.31
C LEU A 17 -1.73 3.45 -18.08
N PRO A 18 -0.71 2.63 -17.73
CA PRO A 18 0.20 3.02 -16.66
C PRO A 18 1.04 4.21 -17.10
N LEU A 19 1.14 5.21 -16.27
CA LEU A 19 2.03 6.34 -16.52
C LEU A 19 3.49 5.92 -16.38
N VAL A 20 4.34 6.38 -17.26
CA VAL A 20 5.77 5.99 -17.33
C VAL A 20 6.69 7.20 -17.30
N LEU A 21 7.90 6.99 -16.79
CA LEU A 21 8.97 7.99 -16.85
C LEU A 21 9.61 8.02 -18.24
N GLY A 22 10.29 9.07 -18.58
CA GLY A 22 11.17 9.35 -19.70
C GLY A 22 11.26 8.31 -20.82
N ASP A 23 12.48 7.95 -21.15
CA ASP A 23 12.82 6.86 -22.07
C ASP A 23 13.49 5.69 -21.32
N ASP A 24 13.89 4.66 -22.06
CA ASP A 24 14.50 3.44 -21.50
C ASP A 24 15.85 3.68 -20.77
N SER A 25 16.41 4.88 -20.83
CA SER A 25 17.64 5.24 -20.13
C SER A 25 17.40 5.73 -18.70
N VAL A 26 16.16 6.05 -18.34
CA VAL A 26 15.82 6.55 -17.00
C VAL A 26 15.89 5.43 -15.99
N VAL A 27 16.59 5.69 -14.88
CA VAL A 27 16.66 4.80 -13.71
C VAL A 27 16.05 5.52 -12.51
N GLY A 28 15.08 4.88 -11.88
CA GLY A 28 14.41 5.37 -10.68
C GLY A 28 14.38 4.33 -9.58
N ASP A 29 13.71 4.63 -8.47
CA ASP A 29 13.49 3.65 -7.41
C ASP A 29 12.48 2.59 -7.83
N LEU A 30 12.71 1.33 -7.44
CA LEU A 30 11.74 0.27 -7.61
C LEU A 30 10.64 0.40 -6.55
N PHE A 31 9.41 0.46 -7.01
CA PHE A 31 8.24 0.31 -6.16
C PHE A 31 7.41 -0.88 -6.62
N THR A 32 6.89 -1.63 -5.67
CA THR A 32 6.03 -2.80 -5.90
C THR A 32 4.93 -2.86 -4.87
N GLY A 33 3.79 -3.46 -5.21
CA GLY A 33 2.69 -3.70 -4.26
C GLY A 33 2.94 -4.83 -3.27
N ALA A 34 4.17 -5.28 -3.09
CA ALA A 34 4.55 -6.47 -2.36
C ALA A 34 5.06 -6.19 -0.95
N SER A 35 4.95 -7.18 -0.07
CA SER A 35 5.45 -7.13 1.31
C SER A 35 6.49 -8.22 1.64
N ALA A 36 6.88 -9.02 0.66
CA ALA A 36 7.97 -9.99 0.77
C ALA A 36 8.77 -10.00 -0.53
N ALA A 37 10.08 -10.19 -0.43
CA ALA A 37 10.98 -10.30 -1.57
C ALA A 37 11.88 -11.54 -1.43
N HIS A 38 12.05 -12.24 -2.54
CA HIS A 38 12.97 -13.36 -2.70
C HIS A 38 13.84 -13.09 -3.91
N VAL A 39 15.07 -13.63 -3.93
CA VAL A 39 15.95 -13.50 -5.10
C VAL A 39 16.32 -14.90 -5.57
N LEU A 40 15.87 -15.25 -6.77
CA LEU A 40 16.04 -16.58 -7.35
C LEU A 40 15.87 -16.52 -8.88
N ASP A 41 16.24 -17.58 -9.56
CA ASP A 41 15.89 -17.81 -10.97
C ASP A 41 14.43 -18.30 -11.01
N TRP A 42 13.50 -17.34 -11.17
CA TRP A 42 12.07 -17.59 -11.07
C TRP A 42 11.48 -18.22 -12.33
N ASP A 43 11.98 -17.83 -13.50
CA ASP A 43 11.44 -18.29 -14.77
C ASP A 43 12.27 -19.43 -15.42
N GLY A 44 13.37 -19.84 -14.78
CA GLY A 44 14.21 -20.95 -15.19
C GLY A 44 15.13 -20.64 -16.36
N ASP A 45 15.43 -19.37 -16.63
CA ASP A 45 16.29 -18.94 -17.74
C ASP A 45 17.78 -18.81 -17.36
N GLY A 46 18.11 -19.05 -16.10
CA GLY A 46 19.47 -19.00 -15.56
C GLY A 46 19.89 -17.61 -15.08
N GLN A 47 18.97 -16.63 -15.07
CA GLN A 47 19.20 -15.32 -14.48
C GLN A 47 18.40 -15.19 -13.18
N HIS A 48 18.76 -14.23 -12.36
CA HIS A 48 18.06 -14.02 -11.10
C HIS A 48 17.09 -12.85 -11.20
N GLU A 49 15.93 -13.07 -10.63
CA GLU A 49 14.90 -12.06 -10.41
C GLU A 49 14.74 -11.73 -8.92
N ILE A 50 14.38 -10.49 -8.65
CA ILE A 50 13.74 -10.13 -7.39
C ILE A 50 12.27 -10.48 -7.54
N VAL A 51 11.82 -11.49 -6.81
CA VAL A 51 10.42 -11.93 -6.82
C VAL A 51 9.73 -11.36 -5.61
N ALA A 52 8.78 -10.50 -5.87
CA ALA A 52 8.04 -9.77 -4.86
C ALA A 52 6.61 -10.31 -4.78
N SER A 53 6.18 -10.71 -3.59
CA SER A 53 4.83 -11.20 -3.35
C SER A 53 4.12 -10.34 -2.31
N GLY A 54 2.86 -10.04 -2.55
CA GLY A 54 2.11 -9.10 -1.75
C GLY A 54 0.86 -9.64 -1.11
N GLY A 55 0.39 -8.89 -0.13
CA GLY A 55 -0.87 -9.15 0.53
C GLY A 55 -2.09 -9.16 -0.39
N ASN A 56 -1.93 -8.78 -1.65
CA ASN A 56 -2.97 -8.85 -2.68
C ASN A 56 -3.03 -10.21 -3.37
N GLY A 57 -2.01 -11.05 -3.15
CA GLY A 57 -1.86 -12.33 -3.82
C GLY A 57 -1.16 -12.25 -5.17
N ASP A 58 -0.68 -11.07 -5.53
CA ASP A 58 0.10 -10.89 -6.75
C ASP A 58 1.55 -11.28 -6.53
N ILE A 59 2.14 -11.89 -7.54
CA ILE A 59 3.57 -12.15 -7.61
C ILE A 59 4.11 -11.33 -8.77
N TYR A 60 5.15 -10.57 -8.49
CA TYR A 60 5.89 -9.78 -9.46
C TYR A 60 7.33 -10.28 -9.52
N SER A 61 7.90 -10.45 -10.70
CA SER A 61 9.32 -10.72 -10.87
C SER A 61 9.99 -9.58 -11.61
N TYR A 62 11.16 -9.20 -11.14
CA TYR A 62 11.97 -8.11 -11.69
C TYR A 62 13.37 -8.66 -11.95
N ARG A 63 13.74 -8.81 -13.22
CA ARG A 63 15.05 -9.31 -13.60
C ARG A 63 16.14 -8.31 -13.24
N ILE A 64 17.20 -8.77 -12.59
CA ILE A 64 18.39 -7.96 -12.32
C ILE A 64 19.19 -7.83 -13.63
N VAL A 65 19.25 -6.62 -14.16
CA VAL A 65 19.83 -6.35 -15.48
C VAL A 65 21.14 -5.58 -15.42
N ASP A 66 21.46 -4.96 -14.30
CA ASP A 66 22.68 -4.15 -14.12
C ASP A 66 22.90 -3.82 -12.65
N PHE A 67 24.01 -3.12 -12.35
CA PHE A 67 24.33 -2.61 -11.02
C PHE A 67 24.87 -1.19 -11.12
N LEU A 68 24.54 -0.36 -10.16
CA LEU A 68 25.21 0.94 -9.98
C LEU A 68 26.66 0.73 -9.53
N ALA A 69 27.47 1.79 -9.63
CA ALA A 69 28.88 1.76 -9.23
C ALA A 69 29.11 1.37 -7.76
N ASP A 70 28.11 1.56 -6.90
CA ASP A 70 28.12 1.18 -5.47
C ASP A 70 27.59 -0.23 -5.22
N GLY A 71 27.26 -0.98 -6.28
CA GLY A 71 26.72 -2.33 -6.24
C GLY A 71 25.20 -2.43 -6.07
N THR A 72 24.49 -1.30 -6.03
CA THR A 72 23.01 -1.32 -5.95
C THR A 72 22.41 -1.98 -7.18
N PRO A 73 21.54 -3.00 -7.05
CA PRO A 73 20.93 -3.68 -8.17
C PRO A 73 20.01 -2.76 -8.97
N ILE A 74 20.04 -2.93 -10.30
CA ILE A 74 19.10 -2.32 -11.24
C ILE A 74 18.30 -3.44 -11.89
N VAL A 75 16.98 -3.36 -11.78
CA VAL A 75 16.06 -4.33 -12.40
C VAL A 75 15.38 -3.75 -13.64
N ASP A 76 14.78 -4.64 -14.43
CA ASP A 76 13.92 -4.26 -15.55
C ASP A 76 12.53 -3.78 -15.10
N ARG A 77 11.60 -3.65 -16.06
CA ARG A 77 10.20 -3.27 -15.78
C ARG A 77 9.42 -4.32 -15.00
N GLY A 78 9.87 -5.57 -15.06
CA GLY A 78 9.26 -6.69 -14.38
C GLY A 78 8.06 -7.31 -15.10
N MET A 79 7.67 -8.45 -14.56
CA MET A 79 6.55 -9.26 -15.03
C MET A 79 5.58 -9.49 -13.88
N GLN A 80 4.30 -9.52 -14.21
CA GLN A 80 3.24 -9.91 -13.28
C GLN A 80 2.85 -11.37 -13.54
N TRP A 81 2.72 -12.12 -12.48
CA TRP A 81 2.33 -13.51 -12.46
C TRP A 81 1.04 -13.68 -11.69
N GLY A 82 0.09 -14.34 -12.31
CA GLY A 82 -1.23 -14.52 -11.71
C GLY A 82 -2.21 -13.37 -12.03
N GLU A 83 -3.47 -13.69 -11.94
CA GLU A 83 -4.55 -12.75 -12.16
C GLU A 83 -4.86 -12.02 -10.86
N VAL A 84 -4.66 -10.70 -10.79
CA VAL A 84 -5.35 -9.91 -9.80
C VAL A 84 -6.83 -10.07 -10.11
N SER A 85 -7.54 -10.73 -9.23
CA SER A 85 -8.98 -10.89 -9.40
C SER A 85 -9.62 -9.52 -9.57
N ARG A 86 -10.14 -9.21 -10.75
CA ARG A 86 -11.00 -8.05 -10.99
C ARG A 86 -12.23 -8.11 -10.08
N ALA A 87 -12.62 -9.31 -9.68
CA ALA A 87 -13.71 -9.56 -8.77
C ALA A 87 -13.16 -9.60 -7.34
N LEU A 88 -13.28 -8.50 -6.62
CA LEU A 88 -13.14 -8.42 -5.17
C LEU A 88 -14.23 -9.20 -4.43
N HIS A 89 -15.05 -9.97 -5.14
CA HIS A 89 -16.00 -10.85 -4.54
C HIS A 89 -15.27 -11.94 -3.77
N ARG A 90 -15.47 -11.98 -2.47
CA ARG A 90 -14.89 -12.96 -1.54
C ARG A 90 -14.99 -14.42 -2.01
N ASN A 91 -15.85 -14.70 -2.97
CA ASN A 91 -16.13 -16.05 -3.49
C ASN A 91 -15.36 -16.38 -4.79
N GLU A 92 -14.62 -15.46 -5.40
CA GLU A 92 -13.82 -15.71 -6.62
C GLU A 92 -12.31 -15.53 -6.43
N ARG A 93 -11.88 -15.31 -5.18
CA ARG A 93 -10.44 -15.17 -4.82
C ARG A 93 -9.59 -16.41 -5.10
N ASP A 94 -10.20 -17.48 -5.56
CA ASP A 94 -9.60 -18.81 -5.65
C ASP A 94 -9.04 -19.16 -7.03
N LYS A 95 -9.01 -18.22 -7.98
CA LYS A 95 -8.64 -18.52 -9.38
C LYS A 95 -7.37 -17.83 -9.86
N GLY A 96 -6.30 -17.90 -9.10
CA GLY A 96 -5.01 -17.35 -9.55
C GLY A 96 -3.88 -17.74 -8.62
N LEU A 97 -2.65 -17.33 -8.91
CA LEU A 97 -1.56 -17.36 -7.93
C LEU A 97 -1.87 -16.34 -6.82
N VAL A 98 -2.94 -16.60 -6.06
CA VAL A 98 -3.33 -15.78 -4.93
C VAL A 98 -2.60 -16.32 -3.71
N GLY A 99 -1.50 -15.69 -3.33
CA GLY A 99 -0.75 -16.13 -2.17
C GLY A 99 0.53 -15.33 -1.98
N THR A 100 1.14 -15.54 -0.83
CA THR A 100 2.47 -15.05 -0.53
C THR A 100 3.43 -16.21 -0.71
N ILE A 101 4.57 -15.97 -1.33
CA ILE A 101 5.68 -16.92 -1.28
C ILE A 101 6.17 -16.97 0.16
N ALA A 102 5.99 -18.10 0.82
CA ALA A 102 6.40 -18.28 2.19
C ALA A 102 7.91 -18.56 2.27
N VAL A 103 8.40 -19.43 1.39
CA VAL A 103 9.81 -19.84 1.35
C VAL A 103 10.10 -20.53 0.02
N VAL A 104 11.35 -20.47 -0.40
CA VAL A 104 11.84 -21.06 -1.65
C VAL A 104 13.14 -21.81 -1.38
N THR A 105 13.18 -23.10 -1.72
CA THR A 105 14.40 -23.95 -1.68
C THR A 105 14.14 -25.29 -2.37
N ASP A 106 15.18 -26.09 -2.61
CA ASP A 106 15.07 -27.51 -2.97
C ASP A 106 14.77 -28.32 -1.70
N PHE A 107 13.49 -28.66 -1.48
CA PHE A 107 13.05 -29.38 -0.30
C PHE A 107 13.18 -30.90 -0.41
N ASP A 108 13.09 -31.47 -1.60
CA ASP A 108 13.09 -32.92 -1.78
C ASP A 108 14.43 -33.48 -2.27
N GLY A 109 15.41 -32.60 -2.50
CA GLY A 109 16.78 -32.95 -2.84
C GLY A 109 16.93 -33.43 -4.29
N ASP A 110 15.99 -33.12 -5.17
CA ASP A 110 16.01 -33.57 -6.57
C ASP A 110 16.81 -32.63 -7.49
N GLY A 111 17.24 -31.49 -6.96
CA GLY A 111 17.97 -30.42 -7.68
C GLY A 111 17.08 -29.38 -8.31
N SER A 112 15.78 -29.49 -8.14
CA SER A 112 14.82 -28.46 -8.51
C SER A 112 14.51 -27.56 -7.33
N THR A 113 14.04 -26.35 -7.60
CA THR A 113 13.61 -25.41 -6.52
C THR A 113 12.11 -25.47 -6.37
N GLU A 114 11.62 -25.61 -5.15
CA GLU A 114 10.20 -25.50 -4.81
C GLU A 114 9.92 -24.16 -4.15
N ALA A 115 8.75 -23.62 -4.46
CA ALA A 115 8.17 -22.50 -3.72
C ALA A 115 6.95 -22.96 -2.93
N ILE A 116 6.92 -22.67 -1.63
CA ILE A 116 5.72 -22.86 -0.82
C ILE A 116 4.86 -21.60 -0.96
N LEU A 117 3.68 -21.77 -1.56
CA LEU A 117 2.69 -20.71 -1.75
C LEU A 117 1.62 -20.80 -0.69
N ALA A 118 1.53 -19.79 0.15
CA ALA A 118 0.52 -19.69 1.20
C ALA A 118 -0.59 -18.73 0.80
N PRO A 119 -1.86 -19.14 0.84
CA PRO A 119 -2.97 -18.25 0.54
C PRO A 119 -3.11 -17.20 1.64
N ARG A 120 -3.62 -16.06 1.26
CA ARG A 120 -3.97 -15.02 2.22
C ARG A 120 -5.16 -15.48 3.07
N GLY A 121 -4.98 -15.65 4.36
CA GLY A 121 -6.06 -16.06 5.26
C GLY A 121 -5.74 -17.30 6.10
N TYR A 122 -4.59 -17.94 5.85
CA TYR A 122 -3.92 -18.73 6.89
C TYR A 122 -4.43 -20.16 7.12
N SER A 123 -4.94 -20.82 6.09
CA SER A 123 -5.27 -22.24 6.22
C SER A 123 -4.16 -23.11 5.63
N GLN A 124 -3.60 -24.00 6.44
CA GLN A 124 -2.66 -25.02 5.97
C GLN A 124 -3.23 -25.85 4.83
N LYS A 125 -4.54 -26.10 4.83
CA LYS A 125 -5.23 -26.93 3.84
C LYS A 125 -5.18 -26.36 2.42
N GLU A 126 -4.88 -25.06 2.29
CA GLU A 126 -4.81 -24.38 1.02
C GLU A 126 -3.39 -24.03 0.59
N THR A 127 -2.38 -24.41 1.39
CA THR A 127 -0.97 -24.19 1.08
C THR A 127 -0.46 -25.28 0.14
N THR A 128 0.22 -24.88 -0.92
CA THR A 128 0.76 -25.79 -1.93
C THR A 128 2.25 -25.53 -2.17
N ALA A 129 2.98 -26.59 -2.52
CA ALA A 129 4.33 -26.48 -3.04
C ALA A 129 4.29 -26.60 -4.58
N VAL A 130 5.04 -25.75 -5.25
CA VAL A 130 5.19 -25.75 -6.70
C VAL A 130 6.65 -25.85 -7.06
N THR A 131 6.97 -26.72 -8.02
CA THR A 131 8.34 -26.85 -8.53
C THR A 131 8.56 -25.81 -9.64
N LEU A 132 9.67 -25.09 -9.54
CA LEU A 132 9.99 -23.97 -10.45
C LEU A 132 10.81 -24.38 -11.69
N GLN A 133 11.04 -25.67 -11.93
CA GLN A 133 11.87 -26.18 -13.04
C GLN A 133 11.51 -25.69 -14.44
N ASN A 134 10.25 -25.33 -14.67
CA ASN A 134 9.76 -24.86 -15.98
C ASN A 134 9.20 -23.45 -15.89
N GLY A 135 9.63 -22.67 -14.93
CA GLY A 135 9.06 -21.39 -14.58
C GLY A 135 7.91 -21.50 -13.57
N PRO A 136 7.40 -20.38 -13.12
CA PRO A 136 6.31 -20.36 -12.16
C PRO A 136 5.03 -20.93 -12.74
N PRO A 137 4.19 -21.55 -11.91
CA PRO A 137 2.92 -22.14 -12.34
C PRO A 137 1.97 -21.04 -12.82
N ALA A 138 1.14 -21.35 -13.78
CA ALA A 138 0.09 -20.44 -14.27
C ALA A 138 -1.03 -20.26 -13.20
N SER A 139 -1.18 -21.22 -12.29
CA SER A 139 -2.10 -21.15 -11.17
C SER A 139 -1.60 -21.93 -9.96
N ARG A 140 -2.09 -21.59 -8.77
CA ARG A 140 -1.84 -22.33 -7.52
C ARG A 140 -2.31 -23.79 -7.60
N ASP A 141 -3.36 -24.06 -8.38
CA ASP A 141 -3.93 -25.39 -8.53
C ASP A 141 -3.00 -26.39 -9.25
N GLU A 142 -1.91 -25.90 -9.83
CA GLU A 142 -0.85 -26.73 -10.39
C GLU A 142 0.12 -27.25 -9.32
N GLY A 143 0.07 -26.68 -8.12
CA GLY A 143 0.90 -27.11 -6.97
C GLY A 143 0.38 -28.35 -6.29
N SER A 144 1.29 -29.08 -5.63
CA SER A 144 0.97 -30.23 -4.80
C SER A 144 0.72 -29.77 -3.36
N PRO A 145 -0.31 -30.33 -2.68
CA PRO A 145 -0.51 -30.08 -1.25
C PRO A 145 0.71 -30.51 -0.44
N ILE A 146 1.10 -29.69 0.52
CA ILE A 146 2.15 -30.06 1.48
C ILE A 146 1.58 -30.94 2.60
N SER A 147 2.39 -31.91 3.06
CA SER A 147 2.04 -32.75 4.21
C SER A 147 2.71 -32.20 5.47
N VAL A 148 1.94 -31.96 6.53
CA VAL A 148 2.50 -31.56 7.83
C VAL A 148 1.91 -32.42 8.92
N GLU A 149 2.77 -33.11 9.68
CA GLU A 149 2.38 -34.00 10.76
C GLU A 149 2.68 -33.38 12.14
N GLY A 150 1.83 -33.70 13.12
CA GLY A 150 2.04 -33.39 14.53
C GLY A 150 1.55 -32.00 14.97
N ARG A 151 1.50 -31.01 14.10
CA ARG A 151 0.98 -29.66 14.39
C ARG A 151 0.48 -28.97 13.14
N GLU A 152 -0.64 -28.32 13.24
CA GLU A 152 -1.09 -27.40 12.21
C GLU A 152 -0.16 -26.18 12.14
N VAL A 153 0.19 -25.72 10.92
CA VAL A 153 1.10 -24.62 10.65
C VAL A 153 0.40 -23.51 9.90
N ASN A 154 0.72 -22.29 10.27
CA ASN A 154 0.33 -21.12 9.51
C ASN A 154 1.53 -20.60 8.69
N PHE A 155 1.52 -20.80 7.39
CA PHE A 155 2.57 -20.36 6.48
C PHE A 155 2.43 -18.89 6.03
N GLY A 156 1.46 -18.16 6.56
CA GLY A 156 1.16 -16.82 6.10
C GLY A 156 2.17 -15.75 6.54
N GLY A 157 2.56 -14.92 5.59
CA GLY A 157 3.09 -13.61 5.92
C GLY A 157 4.55 -13.52 6.36
N GLY A 158 5.47 -14.27 5.77
CA GLY A 158 6.90 -14.09 6.05
C GLY A 158 7.40 -14.69 7.36
N THR A 159 6.67 -15.67 7.84
CA THR A 159 6.91 -16.33 9.14
C THR A 159 7.71 -17.61 9.04
N VAL A 160 8.30 -17.90 7.87
CA VAL A 160 8.99 -19.18 7.61
C VAL A 160 10.41 -18.95 7.15
N ALA A 161 11.35 -19.69 7.71
CA ALA A 161 12.72 -19.79 7.23
C ALA A 161 13.07 -21.25 6.90
N ALA A 162 13.74 -21.45 5.77
CA ALA A 162 14.32 -22.73 5.40
C ALA A 162 15.78 -22.76 5.83
N VAL A 163 16.15 -23.73 6.67
CA VAL A 163 17.50 -23.89 7.19
C VAL A 163 17.67 -25.30 7.76
N ASP A 164 18.82 -25.94 7.52
CA ASP A 164 19.20 -27.20 8.16
C ASP A 164 19.53 -26.97 9.65
N TRP A 165 18.46 -26.78 10.48
CA TRP A 165 18.65 -26.44 11.90
C TRP A 165 19.12 -27.62 12.75
N ASN A 166 18.94 -28.83 12.26
CA ASN A 166 19.36 -30.06 12.99
C ASN A 166 20.76 -30.55 12.58
N GLY A 167 21.28 -30.09 11.44
CA GLY A 167 22.63 -30.43 10.95
C GLY A 167 22.72 -31.79 10.27
N ASP A 168 21.61 -32.31 9.73
CA ASP A 168 21.58 -33.62 9.05
C ASP A 168 21.86 -33.51 7.53
N GLY A 169 21.99 -32.30 7.01
CA GLY A 169 22.26 -32.01 5.60
C GLY A 169 21.00 -31.87 4.76
N VAL A 170 19.82 -31.89 5.37
CA VAL A 170 18.53 -31.64 4.70
C VAL A 170 17.97 -30.30 5.17
N VAL A 171 17.45 -29.53 4.26
CA VAL A 171 16.83 -28.22 4.61
C VAL A 171 15.53 -28.45 5.33
N ASP A 172 15.44 -28.01 6.56
CA ASP A 172 14.27 -28.07 7.43
C ASP A 172 13.45 -26.77 7.40
N LEU A 173 12.36 -26.70 8.18
CA LEU A 173 11.61 -25.46 8.39
C LEU A 173 11.67 -24.95 9.83
N ILE A 174 11.77 -23.65 9.96
CA ILE A 174 11.49 -22.89 11.18
C ILE A 174 10.30 -21.98 10.91
N VAL A 175 9.29 -22.04 11.77
CA VAL A 175 8.09 -21.22 11.64
C VAL A 175 7.96 -20.31 12.84
N LEU A 176 7.85 -19.02 12.58
CA LEU A 176 7.56 -18.00 13.58
C LEU A 176 6.05 -17.90 13.77
N GLU A 177 5.55 -18.31 14.90
CA GLU A 177 4.14 -18.18 15.23
C GLU A 177 3.92 -17.26 16.42
N SER A 178 2.82 -16.54 16.36
CA SER A 178 2.32 -15.79 17.50
C SER A 178 1.66 -16.77 18.46
N ASP A 179 2.16 -16.82 19.70
CA ASP A 179 1.44 -17.50 20.78
C ASP A 179 0.11 -16.77 20.97
N ARG A 180 -0.97 -17.33 20.46
CA ARG A 180 -2.33 -16.84 20.65
C ARG A 180 -2.77 -17.11 22.09
N GLY A 181 -2.07 -16.51 23.05
CA GLY A 181 -2.67 -16.19 24.32
C GLY A 181 -3.74 -15.15 24.08
N GLU A 182 -4.79 -15.18 24.86
CA GLU A 182 -5.98 -14.37 24.73
C GLU A 182 -5.68 -12.98 24.14
N ILE A 183 -5.98 -12.82 22.85
CA ILE A 183 -6.09 -11.50 22.24
C ILE A 183 -7.17 -10.82 23.07
N TRP A 184 -6.83 -9.74 23.78
CA TRP A 184 -7.82 -9.03 24.58
C TRP A 184 -9.06 -8.75 23.72
N SER A 185 -10.19 -9.19 24.22
CA SER A 185 -11.50 -8.81 23.71
C SER A 185 -11.93 -7.54 24.43
N MET A 186 -12.39 -6.53 23.70
CA MET A 186 -13.21 -5.50 24.30
C MET A 186 -14.50 -6.14 24.77
N ASP A 187 -15.05 -5.65 25.88
CA ASP A 187 -16.38 -6.02 26.27
C ASP A 187 -17.43 -5.46 25.27
N GLU A 188 -18.69 -5.84 25.42
CA GLU A 188 -19.78 -5.39 24.55
C GLU A 188 -19.95 -3.86 24.52
N ALA A 189 -19.39 -3.14 25.51
CA ALA A 189 -19.38 -1.69 25.57
C ALA A 189 -18.14 -1.05 24.91
N GLY A 190 -17.23 -1.86 24.33
CA GLY A 190 -16.00 -1.39 23.72
C GLY A 190 -14.94 -0.94 24.74
N VAL A 191 -15.04 -1.40 25.99
CA VAL A 191 -14.12 -1.06 27.08
C VAL A 191 -13.08 -2.16 27.23
N VAL A 192 -11.80 -1.80 27.28
CA VAL A 192 -10.73 -2.73 27.61
C VAL A 192 -10.78 -3.08 29.09
N PRO A 193 -10.85 -4.37 29.45
CA PRO A 193 -10.84 -4.81 30.84
C PRO A 193 -9.69 -4.21 31.64
N GLU A 194 -9.92 -3.90 32.93
CA GLU A 194 -8.98 -3.17 33.77
C GLU A 194 -7.66 -3.94 33.99
N ASP A 195 -7.73 -5.27 34.05
CA ASP A 195 -6.60 -6.19 34.15
C ASP A 195 -5.74 -6.24 32.87
N GLN A 196 -6.23 -5.63 31.80
CA GLN A 196 -5.54 -5.59 30.50
C GLN A 196 -4.99 -4.20 30.16
N ARG A 197 -5.10 -3.21 31.05
CA ARG A 197 -4.65 -1.84 30.80
C ARG A 197 -3.16 -1.62 31.03
N ASP A 198 -2.50 -2.45 31.83
CA ASP A 198 -1.06 -2.37 32.12
C ASP A 198 -0.23 -3.11 31.06
N ARG A 199 -0.19 -2.52 29.88
CA ARG A 199 0.44 -3.20 28.75
C ARG A 199 1.52 -2.40 28.06
N TYR A 200 2.10 -1.48 28.79
CA TYR A 200 3.33 -0.82 28.42
C TYR A 200 4.51 -1.45 29.15
N ASP A 201 5.60 -1.55 28.45
CA ASP A 201 6.89 -1.90 29.01
C ASP A 201 7.43 -0.77 29.88
N ARG A 202 8.52 -1.08 30.63
CA ARG A 202 9.24 -0.05 31.41
C ARG A 202 9.84 1.03 30.53
N ASP A 203 10.14 0.73 29.27
CA ASP A 203 10.62 1.68 28.26
C ASP A 203 9.49 2.40 27.51
N GLY A 204 8.22 2.14 27.86
CA GLY A 204 7.06 2.77 27.24
C GLY A 204 6.57 2.07 25.96
N THR A 205 7.11 0.93 25.61
CA THR A 205 6.66 0.16 24.42
C THR A 205 5.33 -0.51 24.70
N TRP A 206 4.35 -0.28 23.83
CA TRP A 206 3.04 -0.94 23.92
C TRP A 206 3.08 -2.34 23.30
N PHE A 207 2.72 -3.37 24.05
CA PHE A 207 2.87 -4.75 23.64
C PHE A 207 1.57 -5.56 23.57
N THR A 208 0.44 -4.93 23.54
CA THR A 208 -0.84 -5.64 23.69
C THR A 208 -1.42 -6.22 22.42
N ARG A 209 -1.04 -5.70 21.28
CA ARG A 209 -1.64 -6.12 20.00
C ARG A 209 -1.00 -7.36 19.41
N TYR A 210 0.21 -7.66 19.80
CA TYR A 210 0.96 -8.81 19.31
C TYR A 210 1.35 -9.72 20.47
N PRO A 211 0.82 -10.93 20.50
CA PRO A 211 1.20 -11.93 21.49
C PRO A 211 2.71 -12.23 21.41
N ARG A 212 3.24 -12.87 22.41
CA ARG A 212 4.61 -13.42 22.35
C ARG A 212 4.72 -14.33 21.14
N GLN A 213 5.86 -14.26 20.47
CA GLN A 213 6.17 -15.12 19.35
C GLN A 213 7.10 -16.23 19.77
N SER A 214 7.01 -17.34 19.04
CA SER A 214 7.80 -18.53 19.26
C SER A 214 8.28 -19.09 17.94
N LEU A 215 9.44 -19.71 17.93
CA LEU A 215 9.92 -20.50 16.82
C LEU A 215 9.48 -21.95 16.99
N HIS A 216 8.80 -22.48 16.00
CA HIS A 216 8.42 -23.87 15.89
C HIS A 216 9.28 -24.55 14.84
N LEU A 217 9.85 -25.69 15.22
CA LEU A 217 10.82 -26.46 14.43
C LEU A 217 10.12 -27.65 13.78
N PHE A 218 10.42 -27.86 12.50
CA PHE A 218 9.86 -28.95 11.73
C PHE A 218 10.99 -29.65 10.97
N HIS A 219 11.05 -30.96 11.08
CA HIS A 219 11.91 -31.81 10.26
C HIS A 219 11.33 -31.91 8.86
N ASN A 220 12.18 -31.82 7.88
CA ASN A 220 11.83 -32.11 6.50
C ASN A 220 11.72 -33.65 6.31
N THR A 221 10.58 -34.08 5.83
CA THR A 221 10.27 -35.47 5.49
C THR A 221 9.88 -35.63 4.03
N SER A 222 10.27 -34.65 3.20
CA SER A 222 10.00 -34.67 1.77
C SER A 222 10.64 -35.83 1.05
N THR A 223 10.04 -36.25 -0.01
CA THR A 223 10.54 -37.23 -0.97
C THR A 223 10.30 -36.74 -2.36
N ALA A 224 11.04 -37.18 -3.35
CA ALA A 224 10.94 -36.71 -4.71
C ALA A 224 9.47 -36.54 -5.20
N GLY A 225 9.09 -35.31 -5.51
CA GLY A 225 7.75 -34.94 -5.92
C GLY A 225 6.69 -34.82 -4.82
N SER A 226 7.08 -34.90 -3.53
CA SER A 226 6.16 -34.75 -2.39
C SER A 226 6.80 -34.02 -1.24
N ILE A 227 6.34 -32.84 -0.93
CA ILE A 227 6.85 -31.99 0.14
C ILE A 227 6.13 -32.29 1.45
N GLY A 228 6.90 -32.60 2.50
CA GLY A 228 6.37 -32.98 3.80
C GLY A 228 7.24 -32.51 4.96
N PHE A 229 6.59 -32.25 6.10
CA PHE A 229 7.25 -31.83 7.32
C PHE A 229 6.65 -32.51 8.56
N THR A 230 7.47 -32.76 9.56
CA THR A 230 7.01 -33.30 10.86
C THR A 230 7.43 -32.36 11.98
N TYR A 231 6.50 -32.00 12.85
CA TYR A 231 6.75 -31.11 13.98
C TYR A 231 7.74 -31.71 14.96
N ALA A 232 8.83 -31.00 15.21
CA ALA A 232 9.89 -31.40 16.12
C ALA A 232 9.80 -30.75 17.51
N GLY A 233 9.15 -29.60 17.61
CA GLY A 233 9.00 -28.91 18.89
C GLY A 233 9.10 -27.42 18.82
N LYS A 234 9.04 -26.77 19.97
CA LYS A 234 9.18 -25.32 20.12
C LYS A 234 10.59 -24.99 20.60
N ALA A 235 11.27 -24.06 19.99
CA ALA A 235 12.55 -23.56 20.47
C ALA A 235 12.39 -22.84 21.83
N THR A 236 13.30 -23.16 22.75
CA THR A 236 13.32 -22.52 24.08
C THR A 236 14.19 -21.28 24.02
N ILE A 237 13.62 -20.19 23.54
CA ILE A 237 14.27 -18.88 23.39
C ILE A 237 13.29 -17.74 23.58
N GLU A 238 13.76 -16.64 24.14
CA GLU A 238 13.01 -15.40 24.20
C GLU A 238 13.35 -14.55 22.96
N LEU A 239 12.35 -14.32 22.12
CA LEU A 239 12.48 -13.51 20.91
C LEU A 239 12.32 -12.01 21.22
N PRO A 240 12.93 -11.13 20.42
CA PRO A 240 12.61 -9.72 20.46
C PRO A 240 11.12 -9.52 20.28
N ARG A 241 10.59 -8.55 21.00
CA ARG A 241 9.17 -8.21 20.86
C ARG A 241 8.83 -7.77 19.46
N HIS A 242 7.62 -8.10 19.06
CA HIS A 242 7.13 -7.75 17.73
C HIS A 242 7.95 -8.32 16.57
N SER A 243 8.68 -9.42 16.77
CA SER A 243 9.27 -10.17 15.67
C SER A 243 8.17 -10.55 14.68
N PHE A 244 8.33 -10.15 13.44
CA PHE A 244 7.27 -10.27 12.44
C PHE A 244 7.68 -11.17 11.28
N HIS A 245 8.97 -11.17 10.93
CA HIS A 245 9.51 -11.95 9.84
C HIS A 245 10.83 -12.61 10.24
N ILE A 246 11.10 -13.77 9.67
CA ILE A 246 12.38 -14.49 9.85
C ILE A 246 12.95 -14.86 8.49
N SER A 247 14.28 -14.93 8.41
CA SER A 247 15.01 -15.48 7.27
C SER A 247 16.30 -16.13 7.77
N ALA A 248 16.85 -17.12 7.05
CA ALA A 248 18.22 -17.56 7.28
C ALA A 248 19.18 -16.40 7.01
N VAL A 249 20.31 -16.33 7.73
CA VAL A 249 21.41 -15.41 7.39
C VAL A 249 22.14 -15.89 6.14
N ASP A 250 22.40 -17.17 6.11
CA ASP A 250 23.04 -17.91 5.03
C ASP A 250 22.37 -19.28 4.95
N PRO A 251 21.54 -19.52 3.93
CA PRO A 251 20.81 -20.78 3.81
C PRO A 251 21.72 -22.03 3.70
N THR A 252 22.99 -21.83 3.32
CA THR A 252 23.97 -22.93 3.15
C THR A 252 24.78 -23.21 4.42
N ASP A 253 24.69 -22.37 5.45
CA ASP A 253 25.41 -22.50 6.72
C ASP A 253 24.46 -22.39 7.91
N PRO A 254 24.01 -23.51 8.49
CA PRO A 254 23.05 -23.50 9.59
C PRO A 254 23.53 -22.72 10.83
N VAL A 255 24.83 -22.72 11.13
CA VAL A 255 25.37 -21.96 12.26
C VAL A 255 25.40 -20.46 12.05
N SER A 256 25.08 -20.02 10.84
CA SER A 256 24.89 -18.59 10.55
C SER A 256 23.72 -18.00 11.32
N GLY A 257 22.71 -18.80 11.62
CA GLY A 257 21.54 -18.44 12.39
C GLY A 257 20.46 -17.72 11.56
N LEU A 258 19.62 -16.97 12.25
CA LEU A 258 18.45 -16.30 11.68
C LEU A 258 18.57 -14.79 11.77
N LEU A 259 18.00 -14.11 10.77
CA LEU A 259 17.59 -12.72 10.84
C LEU A 259 16.16 -12.66 11.36
N LEU A 260 15.93 -11.79 12.33
CA LEU A 260 14.63 -11.52 12.90
C LEU A 260 14.27 -10.07 12.61
N LEU A 261 13.28 -9.84 11.78
CA LEU A 261 12.77 -8.49 11.51
C LEU A 261 11.58 -8.24 12.42
N ASN A 262 11.64 -7.15 13.16
CA ASN A 262 10.49 -6.74 13.96
C ASN A 262 9.54 -5.86 13.13
N TYR A 263 8.37 -5.62 13.68
CA TYR A 263 7.32 -4.85 13.03
C TYR A 263 7.73 -3.40 12.69
N TYR A 264 8.74 -2.87 13.37
CA TYR A 264 9.24 -1.50 13.21
C TYR A 264 10.42 -1.36 12.25
N GLY A 265 10.84 -2.46 11.61
CA GLY A 265 11.96 -2.49 10.69
C GLY A 265 13.34 -2.67 11.33
N SER A 266 13.43 -2.92 12.65
CA SER A 266 14.68 -3.30 13.28
C SER A 266 15.01 -4.76 13.00
N VAL A 267 16.27 -5.04 12.69
CA VAL A 267 16.75 -6.38 12.38
C VAL A 267 17.66 -6.89 13.50
N HIS A 268 17.40 -8.10 13.95
CA HIS A 268 18.19 -8.78 14.97
C HIS A 268 18.77 -10.07 14.39
N HIS A 269 19.89 -10.49 14.95
CA HIS A 269 20.53 -11.75 14.65
C HIS A 269 20.33 -12.74 15.80
N LEU A 270 19.88 -13.95 15.47
CA LEU A 270 19.77 -15.08 16.38
C LEU A 270 20.72 -16.18 15.90
N PRO A 271 21.90 -16.35 16.50
CA PRO A 271 22.83 -17.40 16.08
C PRO A 271 22.33 -18.78 16.48
N LEU A 272 22.54 -19.79 15.64
CA LEU A 272 22.41 -21.21 15.98
C LEU A 272 23.77 -21.72 16.37
N SER A 273 24.01 -21.83 17.68
CA SER A 273 25.35 -22.17 18.20
C SER A 273 25.70 -23.65 18.00
N VAL A 274 24.72 -24.54 18.13
CA VAL A 274 24.90 -26.00 17.92
C VAL A 274 23.63 -26.53 17.22
N PRO A 275 23.75 -26.97 15.97
CA PRO A 275 22.70 -27.74 15.29
C PRO A 275 22.49 -29.10 15.96
N GLY A 276 21.29 -29.66 15.85
CA GLY A 276 20.96 -31.00 16.38
C GLY A 276 19.49 -31.13 16.73
N ASP A 277 19.03 -32.33 17.11
CA ASP A 277 17.62 -32.59 17.51
C ASP A 277 17.13 -31.67 18.64
N VAL A 278 18.06 -31.15 19.43
CA VAL A 278 17.81 -30.10 20.42
C VAL A 278 18.79 -28.95 20.12
N PRO A 279 18.45 -28.05 19.22
CA PRO A 279 19.37 -27.00 18.81
C PRO A 279 19.66 -26.01 19.94
N VAL A 280 20.91 -25.58 20.03
CA VAL A 280 21.36 -24.59 21.01
C VAL A 280 21.45 -23.23 20.32
N TRP A 281 20.57 -22.32 20.70
CA TRP A 281 20.54 -20.95 20.22
C TRP A 281 21.46 -20.07 21.05
N GLY A 282 22.06 -19.09 20.39
CA GLY A 282 22.82 -18.05 21.08
C GLY A 282 21.94 -16.89 21.55
N GLU A 283 22.58 -15.84 22.03
CA GLU A 283 21.88 -14.62 22.47
C GLU A 283 21.46 -13.79 21.25
N VAL A 284 20.20 -13.33 21.28
CA VAL A 284 19.69 -12.41 20.25
C VAL A 284 20.40 -11.07 20.36
N ALA A 285 20.89 -10.54 19.26
CA ALA A 285 21.55 -9.25 19.20
C ALA A 285 20.94 -8.37 18.09
N GLU A 286 20.70 -7.11 18.42
CA GLU A 286 20.37 -6.11 17.39
C GLU A 286 21.55 -5.94 16.42
N LEU A 287 21.25 -5.80 15.14
CA LEU A 287 22.26 -5.57 14.11
C LEU A 287 22.53 -4.08 13.95
N PHE A 288 23.79 -3.80 13.62
CA PHE A 288 24.29 -2.49 13.31
C PHE A 288 24.91 -2.48 11.92
N THR A 289 24.82 -1.34 11.24
CA THR A 289 25.47 -1.14 9.95
C THR A 289 26.99 -1.11 10.11
N LEU A 290 27.72 -1.23 8.99
CA LEU A 290 29.16 -1.06 8.94
C LEU A 290 29.65 0.22 9.62
N HIS A 291 28.82 1.26 9.65
CA HIS A 291 29.13 2.56 10.24
C HIS A 291 28.71 2.69 11.71
N GLY A 292 28.21 1.60 12.33
CA GLY A 292 27.82 1.56 13.72
C GLY A 292 26.44 2.20 14.03
N GLU A 293 25.65 2.46 13.03
CA GLU A 293 24.27 2.87 13.19
C GLU A 293 23.36 1.65 13.38
N PRO A 294 22.30 1.73 14.17
CA PRO A 294 21.31 0.63 14.26
C PRO A 294 20.80 0.25 12.87
N PHE A 295 20.80 -1.05 12.58
CA PHE A 295 20.25 -1.56 11.35
C PHE A 295 18.71 -1.59 11.47
N ASN A 296 18.14 -0.42 11.42
CA ASN A 296 16.71 -0.21 11.53
C ASN A 296 16.18 0.50 10.29
N ARG A 297 14.87 0.50 10.10
CA ARG A 297 14.19 1.13 8.97
C ARG A 297 14.62 0.58 7.61
N ILE A 298 15.01 -0.72 7.58
CA ILE A 298 15.21 -1.37 6.28
C ILE A 298 13.88 -1.41 5.52
N ALA A 299 12.79 -1.24 6.26
CA ALA A 299 11.47 -1.28 5.71
C ALA A 299 10.50 -0.57 6.64
N THR A 300 9.39 -0.13 6.11
CA THR A 300 8.23 0.28 6.88
C THR A 300 7.43 -0.96 7.30
N LEU A 301 6.31 -0.76 7.96
CA LEU A 301 5.43 -1.81 8.51
C LEU A 301 5.26 -3.06 7.63
N GLN A 302 5.19 -4.23 8.28
CA GLN A 302 4.83 -5.52 7.67
C GLN A 302 5.75 -5.95 6.53
N SER A 303 7.03 -5.92 6.77
CA SER A 303 8.05 -6.18 5.77
C SER A 303 8.49 -7.64 5.77
N GLY A 304 8.99 -8.11 4.63
CA GLY A 304 9.63 -9.40 4.46
C GLY A 304 11.08 -9.27 4.05
N ILE A 305 11.93 -10.16 4.56
CA ILE A 305 13.35 -10.26 4.22
C ILE A 305 13.61 -11.51 3.39
N GLY A 306 14.26 -11.33 2.23
CA GLY A 306 14.97 -12.37 1.51
C GLY A 306 16.47 -12.14 1.58
N VAL A 307 17.26 -13.18 1.38
CA VAL A 307 18.71 -13.09 1.30
C VAL A 307 19.21 -13.71 0.01
N SER A 308 20.32 -13.17 -0.54
CA SER A 308 20.94 -13.69 -1.75
C SER A 308 22.40 -13.28 -1.83
N ASP A 309 23.24 -14.13 -2.37
CA ASP A 309 24.68 -13.89 -2.62
C ASP A 309 24.97 -13.51 -4.09
N ILE A 310 23.96 -13.02 -4.80
CA ILE A 310 24.07 -12.69 -6.23
C ILE A 310 25.11 -11.60 -6.54
N VAL A 311 25.39 -10.69 -5.59
CA VAL A 311 26.38 -9.62 -5.77
C VAL A 311 27.78 -10.10 -5.50
N ASP A 312 27.97 -10.83 -4.40
CA ASP A 312 29.26 -11.39 -3.96
C ASP A 312 29.03 -12.83 -3.50
N ALA A 313 29.49 -13.81 -4.26
CA ALA A 313 29.32 -15.23 -3.94
C ALA A 313 29.76 -15.56 -2.51
N GLY A 314 28.90 -16.24 -1.77
CA GLY A 314 29.08 -16.58 -0.37
C GLY A 314 28.90 -15.43 0.63
N ARG A 315 28.36 -14.29 0.20
CA ARG A 315 27.98 -13.16 1.04
C ARG A 315 26.52 -12.81 0.79
N PHE A 316 25.66 -13.23 1.69
CA PHE A 316 24.22 -13.08 1.53
C PHE A 316 23.77 -11.66 1.89
N ASP A 317 23.46 -10.88 0.87
CA ASP A 317 22.86 -9.56 0.99
C ASP A 317 21.39 -9.66 1.43
N ILE A 318 20.87 -8.63 2.06
CA ILE A 318 19.44 -8.53 2.42
C ILE A 318 18.67 -7.80 1.31
N PHE A 319 17.53 -8.38 0.93
CA PHE A 319 16.49 -7.74 0.14
C PHE A 319 15.22 -7.68 0.99
N ALA A 320 14.75 -6.49 1.28
CA ALA A 320 13.57 -6.30 2.11
C ALA A 320 12.49 -5.55 1.36
N ALA A 321 11.32 -6.17 1.24
CA ALA A 321 10.13 -5.51 0.73
C ALA A 321 9.28 -4.99 1.88
N ASP A 322 8.67 -3.84 1.72
CA ASP A 322 7.83 -3.23 2.75
C ASP A 322 6.40 -2.96 2.29
N ASN A 323 5.53 -2.70 3.25
CA ASN A 323 4.13 -2.39 2.98
C ASN A 323 3.91 -1.02 2.29
N ALA A 324 4.94 -0.19 2.18
CA ALA A 324 4.91 1.03 1.39
C ALA A 324 5.25 0.79 -0.10
N GLY A 325 5.65 -0.44 -0.43
CA GLY A 325 6.00 -0.84 -1.78
C GLY A 325 7.48 -0.67 -2.13
N ASN A 326 8.32 -0.36 -1.15
CA ASN A 326 9.77 -0.27 -1.37
C ASN A 326 10.39 -1.66 -1.41
N ILE A 327 11.49 -1.80 -2.17
CA ILE A 327 12.45 -2.89 -2.00
C ILE A 327 13.80 -2.27 -1.68
N ASP A 328 14.26 -2.50 -0.45
CA ASP A 328 15.56 -2.06 0.02
C ASP A 328 16.57 -3.21 -0.10
N TRP A 329 17.80 -2.85 -0.45
CA TRP A 329 18.94 -3.75 -0.53
C TRP A 329 20.02 -3.29 0.44
N ALA A 330 20.60 -4.25 1.18
CA ALA A 330 21.72 -4.00 2.06
C ALA A 330 22.83 -5.01 1.81
N ARG A 331 24.00 -4.53 1.38
CA ARG A 331 25.15 -5.36 1.06
C ARG A 331 25.78 -5.97 2.30
N CYS A 332 26.10 -7.24 2.23
CA CYS A 332 26.82 -7.97 3.27
C CYS A 332 28.34 -7.75 3.13
N HIS A 333 29.00 -7.30 4.20
CA HIS A 333 30.47 -7.13 4.28
C HIS A 333 31.17 -8.29 5.00
N GLY A 334 30.45 -9.37 5.32
CA GLY A 334 30.94 -10.50 6.05
C GLY A 334 30.42 -10.52 7.49
N ARG A 335 31.24 -11.03 8.42
CA ARG A 335 30.83 -11.24 9.81
C ARG A 335 31.85 -10.66 10.79
N ASP A 336 31.39 -10.26 11.95
CA ASP A 336 32.24 -9.81 13.05
C ASP A 336 32.84 -10.99 13.84
N ALA A 337 33.63 -10.67 14.89
CA ALA A 337 34.24 -11.69 15.75
C ALA A 337 33.24 -12.52 16.55
N ALA A 338 32.00 -12.08 16.67
CA ALA A 338 30.90 -12.82 17.30
C ALA A 338 30.01 -13.55 16.27
N ASN A 339 30.50 -13.72 15.05
CA ASN A 339 29.79 -14.33 13.91
C ASN A 339 28.49 -13.61 13.49
N ARG A 340 28.33 -12.33 13.87
CA ARG A 340 27.17 -11.54 13.46
C ARG A 340 27.40 -10.95 12.05
N PRO A 341 26.42 -10.98 11.16
CA PRO A 341 26.57 -10.40 9.84
C PRO A 341 26.69 -8.85 9.94
N ILE A 342 27.49 -8.27 9.06
CA ILE A 342 27.69 -6.83 8.95
C ILE A 342 27.16 -6.37 7.60
N TYR A 343 26.22 -5.43 7.61
CA TYR A 343 25.61 -4.89 6.42
C TYR A 343 25.90 -3.42 6.23
N ASP A 344 25.80 -2.95 4.99
CA ASP A 344 25.73 -1.53 4.67
C ASP A 344 24.40 -0.91 5.13
N THR A 345 24.34 0.43 5.09
CA THR A 345 23.08 1.14 5.20
C THR A 345 22.16 0.75 4.03
N PRO A 346 20.91 0.36 4.28
CA PRO A 346 19.97 -0.04 3.23
C PRO A 346 19.77 1.04 2.17
N ARG A 347 19.66 0.63 0.92
CA ARG A 347 19.41 1.48 -0.24
C ARG A 347 18.27 0.90 -1.06
N LYS A 348 17.49 1.75 -1.70
CA LYS A 348 16.42 1.28 -2.58
C LYS A 348 16.99 0.62 -3.83
N VAL A 349 16.48 -0.55 -4.17
CA VAL A 349 16.72 -1.18 -5.47
C VAL A 349 16.26 -0.24 -6.57
N LYS A 350 16.98 -0.22 -7.68
CA LYS A 350 16.68 0.64 -8.81
C LYS A 350 15.96 -0.12 -9.91
N GLN A 351 15.13 0.59 -10.66
CA GLN A 351 14.40 0.05 -11.81
C GLN A 351 14.71 0.88 -13.06
N ARG A 352 14.93 0.20 -14.16
CA ARG A 352 15.09 0.82 -15.48
C ARG A 352 13.72 1.18 -16.04
N ASN A 353 13.55 2.42 -16.44
CA ASN A 353 12.31 2.97 -16.99
C ASN A 353 11.06 2.61 -16.13
N PRO A 354 11.06 3.03 -14.85
CA PRO A 354 9.99 2.70 -13.93
C PRO A 354 8.66 3.36 -14.34
N HIS A 355 7.57 2.75 -13.90
CA HIS A 355 6.26 3.41 -13.93
C HIS A 355 6.21 4.53 -12.91
N VAL A 356 5.32 5.49 -13.13
CA VAL A 356 4.97 6.48 -12.11
C VAL A 356 4.33 5.73 -10.94
N ASN A 357 4.93 5.86 -9.77
CA ASN A 357 4.50 5.16 -8.57
C ASN A 357 4.85 5.97 -7.33
N GLY A 358 3.92 6.15 -6.44
CA GLY A 358 4.13 6.87 -5.16
C GLY A 358 4.24 5.94 -3.95
N GLY A 359 4.36 4.64 -4.16
CA GLY A 359 4.20 3.64 -3.11
C GLY A 359 2.72 3.31 -2.88
N ILE A 360 2.45 2.38 -1.98
CA ILE A 360 1.07 1.98 -1.63
C ILE A 360 0.23 3.20 -1.23
N PHE A 361 -1.02 3.23 -1.65
CA PHE A 361 -1.95 4.35 -1.45
C PHE A 361 -1.52 5.65 -2.14
N SER A 362 -1.00 5.55 -3.36
CA SER A 362 -0.66 6.73 -4.17
C SER A 362 -1.85 7.65 -4.38
N VAL A 363 -1.70 8.91 -4.03
CA VAL A 363 -2.73 9.95 -4.13
C VAL A 363 -2.32 10.98 -5.17
N PRO A 364 -2.82 10.92 -6.41
CA PRO A 364 -2.50 11.89 -7.44
C PRO A 364 -3.24 13.21 -7.24
N THR A 365 -2.59 14.29 -7.64
CA THR A 365 -3.18 15.57 -7.99
C THR A 365 -2.47 16.14 -9.20
N VAL A 366 -3.19 16.86 -10.05
CA VAL A 366 -2.67 17.33 -11.33
C VAL A 366 -2.95 18.82 -11.49
N GLY A 367 -2.01 19.54 -12.08
CA GLY A 367 -2.18 20.96 -12.36
C GLY A 367 -0.98 21.55 -13.11
N ASP A 368 -1.19 22.64 -13.84
CA ASP A 368 -0.11 23.38 -14.49
C ASP A 368 0.70 24.16 -13.45
N TRP A 369 1.46 23.41 -12.62
CA TRP A 369 2.22 24.01 -11.51
C TRP A 369 3.39 24.85 -11.99
N ARG A 370 3.88 24.61 -13.20
CA ARG A 370 4.96 25.37 -13.82
C ARG A 370 4.47 26.51 -14.72
N GLY A 371 3.16 26.71 -14.88
CA GLY A 371 2.57 27.75 -15.72
C GLY A 371 3.03 27.71 -17.18
N ILE A 372 3.27 26.51 -17.71
CA ILE A 372 3.75 26.31 -19.09
C ILE A 372 2.65 25.81 -20.03
N GLY A 373 1.40 25.73 -19.55
CA GLY A 373 0.26 25.21 -20.30
C GLY A 373 0.20 23.68 -20.37
N VAL A 374 1.02 22.97 -19.57
CA VAL A 374 1.04 21.51 -19.49
C VAL A 374 0.96 21.09 -18.02
N PRO A 375 -0.05 20.33 -17.63
CA PRO A 375 -0.18 19.88 -16.25
C PRO A 375 0.98 18.96 -15.81
N ASP A 376 1.44 19.16 -14.59
CA ASP A 376 2.32 18.25 -13.88
C ASP A 376 1.53 17.34 -12.96
N LEU A 377 2.13 16.23 -12.53
CA LEU A 377 1.55 15.28 -11.61
C LEU A 377 2.29 15.33 -10.27
N LEU A 378 1.55 15.53 -9.18
CA LEU A 378 2.04 15.31 -7.84
C LEU A 378 1.40 14.05 -7.26
N VAL A 379 2.18 13.26 -6.55
CA VAL A 379 1.70 12.01 -5.94
C VAL A 379 2.07 11.98 -4.47
N GLY A 380 1.05 11.94 -3.62
CA GLY A 380 1.23 11.68 -2.20
C GLY A 380 1.45 10.21 -1.92
N SER A 381 2.11 9.89 -0.81
CA SER A 381 2.51 8.53 -0.46
C SER A 381 2.14 8.14 0.97
N ILE A 382 2.11 6.83 1.22
CA ILE A 382 1.95 6.27 2.57
C ILE A 382 3.07 6.75 3.52
N GLU A 383 4.28 6.94 3.03
CA GLU A 383 5.40 7.45 3.83
C GLU A 383 5.26 8.93 4.21
N GLY A 384 4.24 9.61 3.67
CA GLY A 384 3.96 11.02 3.93
C GLY A 384 4.71 12.00 3.04
N TYR A 385 5.55 11.52 2.14
CA TYR A 385 6.18 12.35 1.12
C TYR A 385 5.21 12.69 0.01
N ILE A 386 5.53 13.74 -0.75
CA ILE A 386 4.85 14.12 -1.99
C ILE A 386 5.92 14.14 -3.07
N PHE A 387 5.68 13.39 -4.13
CA PHE A 387 6.56 13.30 -5.29
C PHE A 387 6.02 14.17 -6.42
N TRP A 388 6.89 14.96 -7.03
CA TRP A 388 6.57 15.80 -8.17
C TRP A 388 7.15 15.18 -9.44
N TYR A 389 6.28 14.79 -10.33
CA TYR A 389 6.57 14.27 -11.65
C TYR A 389 6.32 15.37 -12.69
N LYS A 390 7.38 15.95 -13.22
CA LYS A 390 7.29 17.00 -14.27
C LYS A 390 6.93 16.35 -15.60
N THR A 391 5.89 16.80 -16.25
CA THR A 391 5.50 16.32 -17.58
C THR A 391 6.55 16.77 -18.60
N LEU A 392 7.09 15.81 -19.35
CA LEU A 392 8.07 16.01 -20.43
C LEU A 392 7.41 16.07 -21.80
N SER A 393 6.37 15.27 -22.00
CA SER A 393 5.61 15.17 -23.25
C SER A 393 4.18 14.72 -22.93
N THR A 394 3.23 15.15 -23.74
CA THR A 394 1.81 14.70 -23.67
C THR A 394 1.48 13.66 -24.74
N ASP A 395 2.28 13.55 -25.81
CA ASP A 395 2.12 12.54 -26.87
C ASP A 395 3.50 11.97 -27.30
N PRO A 396 3.87 10.75 -26.86
CA PRO A 396 3.22 10.00 -25.77
C PRO A 396 3.44 10.67 -24.41
N LEU A 397 2.53 10.44 -23.46
CA LEU A 397 2.63 10.99 -22.12
C LEU A 397 3.84 10.43 -21.38
N ARG A 398 4.74 11.32 -20.93
CA ARG A 398 6.02 10.99 -20.30
C ARG A 398 6.34 11.98 -19.18
N PHE A 399 6.99 11.47 -18.12
CA PHE A 399 7.37 12.26 -16.95
C PHE A 399 8.86 12.19 -16.67
N ALA A 400 9.40 13.22 -16.05
CA ALA A 400 10.73 13.20 -15.46
C ALA A 400 10.77 12.28 -14.23
N ALA A 401 11.97 11.87 -13.82
CA ALA A 401 12.16 11.24 -12.52
C ALA A 401 11.60 12.14 -11.41
N PRO A 402 10.98 11.56 -10.36
CA PRO A 402 10.30 12.34 -9.33
C PRO A 402 11.27 13.15 -8.47
N GLU A 403 10.84 14.34 -8.10
CA GLU A 403 11.48 15.14 -7.07
C GLU A 403 10.56 15.19 -5.84
N ARG A 404 11.12 15.13 -4.62
CA ARG A 404 10.34 15.36 -3.41
C ARG A 404 9.97 16.83 -3.29
N VAL A 405 8.68 17.10 -3.08
CA VAL A 405 8.18 18.47 -2.89
C VAL A 405 8.74 19.05 -1.59
N ARG A 406 9.13 20.32 -1.61
CA ARG A 406 9.76 21.02 -0.49
C ARG A 406 9.14 22.39 -0.27
N TYR A 407 9.26 22.87 0.98
CA TYR A 407 9.13 24.30 1.28
C TYR A 407 10.49 24.79 1.82
N GLY A 408 11.06 25.81 1.19
CA GLY A 408 12.46 26.18 1.41
C GLY A 408 13.40 24.97 1.19
N THR A 409 14.16 24.57 2.20
CA THR A 409 15.05 23.40 2.16
C THR A 409 14.44 22.12 2.75
N THR A 410 13.22 22.20 3.32
CA THR A 410 12.59 21.12 4.05
C THR A 410 11.71 20.30 3.11
N GLU A 411 11.91 18.99 3.03
CA GLU A 411 11.00 18.09 2.34
C GLU A 411 9.66 18.04 3.07
N ILE A 412 8.56 18.13 2.32
CA ILE A 412 7.24 17.92 2.91
C ILE A 412 7.11 16.45 3.21
N ARG A 413 7.03 16.13 4.50
CA ARG A 413 6.72 14.80 4.98
C ARG A 413 5.67 14.90 6.07
N ARG A 414 4.51 14.39 5.77
CA ARG A 414 3.44 14.27 6.76
C ARG A 414 3.70 13.03 7.60
N LEU A 415 3.78 13.19 8.89
CA LEU A 415 3.88 12.08 9.84
C LEU A 415 2.73 12.21 10.82
N ALA A 416 2.02 11.13 11.07
CA ALA A 416 1.07 11.11 12.14
C ALA A 416 1.82 11.33 13.46
N THR A 417 1.52 12.41 14.15
CA THR A 417 2.05 12.59 15.49
C THR A 417 1.39 11.59 16.43
N PRO A 418 2.15 10.87 17.28
CA PRO A 418 1.56 10.04 18.31
C PRO A 418 0.58 10.87 19.13
N TYR A 419 -0.62 10.35 19.33
CA TYR A 419 -1.59 11.05 20.19
C TYR A 419 -1.01 11.11 21.60
N PRO A 420 -0.98 12.30 22.25
CA PRO A 420 -0.39 12.45 23.56
C PRO A 420 -1.07 11.60 24.65
N SER A 421 -2.25 11.07 24.35
CA SER A 421 -3.05 10.32 25.33
C SER A 421 -2.77 8.81 25.33
N GLY A 422 -1.89 8.28 24.46
CA GLY A 422 -1.72 6.81 24.33
C GLY A 422 -3.03 6.09 24.05
N GLY A 423 -4.04 6.84 23.60
CA GLY A 423 -5.41 6.36 23.53
C GLY A 423 -5.59 5.34 22.43
N GLN A 424 -6.30 4.31 22.77
CA GLN A 424 -6.87 3.36 21.86
C GLN A 424 -7.87 4.07 20.96
N HIS A 425 -7.43 4.62 19.84
CA HIS A 425 -8.36 5.11 18.85
C HIS A 425 -8.54 4.04 17.79
N TRP A 426 -9.58 3.26 17.98
CA TRP A 426 -10.21 2.51 16.94
C TRP A 426 -10.71 3.50 15.89
N GLY A 427 -10.31 3.32 14.67
CA GLY A 427 -10.73 4.16 13.57
C GLY A 427 -9.77 5.26 13.17
N GLY A 428 -8.63 5.34 13.77
CA GLY A 428 -7.54 6.18 13.28
C GLY A 428 -6.26 5.38 13.40
N SER A 429 -5.45 5.46 12.45
CA SER A 429 -4.08 5.02 12.42
C SER A 429 -3.21 5.69 13.46
N GLN A 430 -3.68 5.81 14.63
CA GLN A 430 -2.96 6.35 15.77
C GLN A 430 -2.34 5.24 16.61
N SER A 431 -2.26 4.08 16.01
CA SER A 431 -1.38 3.05 16.50
C SER A 431 0.03 3.63 16.44
N PRO A 432 0.83 3.51 17.49
CA PRO A 432 2.26 3.83 17.43
C PRO A 432 2.97 3.15 16.26
N TYR A 433 2.38 2.13 15.70
CA TYR A 433 2.86 1.39 14.54
C TYR A 433 2.78 2.16 13.23
N ASP A 434 1.72 2.94 13.05
CA ASP A 434 1.55 3.74 11.84
C ASP A 434 2.24 5.12 11.99
N GLY A 435 2.47 5.58 13.23
CA GLY A 435 2.88 6.95 13.52
C GLY A 435 4.31 7.30 13.18
N GLU A 436 5.23 6.33 13.13
CA GLU A 436 6.63 6.62 12.82
C GLU A 436 6.96 6.55 11.32
N THR A 437 6.17 5.82 10.56
CA THR A 437 6.47 5.50 9.16
C THR A 437 5.35 5.86 8.19
N GLY A 438 4.11 5.99 8.65
CA GLY A 438 2.95 6.28 7.83
C GLY A 438 2.47 7.72 7.96
N GLY A 439 2.48 8.47 6.88
CA GLY A 439 1.99 9.86 6.85
C GLY A 439 0.72 10.02 6.01
N TYR A 440 0.56 9.21 4.98
CA TYR A 440 -0.59 9.23 4.06
C TYR A 440 -0.90 10.62 3.54
N SER A 441 0.08 11.27 2.93
CA SER A 441 -0.14 12.59 2.36
C SER A 441 -1.16 12.55 1.22
N ASN A 442 -2.16 13.44 1.31
CA ASN A 442 -3.18 13.61 0.28
C ASN A 442 -3.07 15.06 -0.23
N PRO A 443 -2.29 15.30 -1.28
CA PRO A 443 -2.10 16.63 -1.84
C PRO A 443 -3.28 17.03 -2.76
N VAL A 444 -3.54 18.33 -2.81
CA VAL A 444 -4.43 18.97 -3.80
C VAL A 444 -3.77 20.26 -4.26
N LEU A 445 -3.52 20.39 -5.56
CA LEU A 445 -3.06 21.62 -6.19
C LEU A 445 -4.25 22.55 -6.45
N ILE A 446 -4.19 23.76 -5.92
CA ILE A 446 -5.25 24.76 -6.07
C ILE A 446 -4.68 26.17 -5.80
N ASP A 447 -5.15 27.19 -6.49
CA ASP A 447 -4.90 28.59 -6.11
C ASP A 447 -5.75 28.93 -4.88
N TRP A 448 -5.18 28.61 -3.69
CA TRP A 448 -5.90 28.74 -2.42
C TRP A 448 -6.10 30.17 -2.00
N ASN A 449 -5.19 31.06 -2.36
CA ASN A 449 -5.20 32.46 -1.92
C ASN A 449 -5.63 33.45 -3.01
N GLY A 450 -5.95 33.01 -4.22
CA GLY A 450 -6.46 33.81 -5.32
C GLY A 450 -5.39 34.71 -5.99
N ASN A 451 -4.10 34.35 -5.86
CA ASN A 451 -3.00 35.11 -6.43
C ASN A 451 -2.61 34.68 -7.86
N GLY A 452 -3.27 33.68 -8.42
CA GLY A 452 -3.02 33.11 -9.74
C GLY A 452 -1.90 32.08 -9.79
N LEU A 453 -1.36 31.65 -8.64
CA LEU A 453 -0.37 30.60 -8.51
C LEU A 453 -1.00 29.38 -7.81
N LEU A 454 -0.73 28.18 -8.30
CA LEU A 454 -1.18 26.98 -7.61
C LEU A 454 -0.40 26.79 -6.32
N ASP A 455 -1.11 26.84 -5.21
CA ASP A 455 -0.69 26.45 -3.87
C ASP A 455 -0.85 24.94 -3.68
N LEU A 456 -0.49 24.43 -2.51
CA LEU A 456 -0.65 23.02 -2.17
C LEU A 456 -1.44 22.87 -0.86
N VAL A 457 -2.61 22.26 -0.90
CA VAL A 457 -3.33 21.83 0.29
C VAL A 457 -3.02 20.35 0.54
N VAL A 458 -2.69 19.99 1.77
CA VAL A 458 -2.31 18.62 2.12
C VAL A 458 -3.07 18.18 3.37
N SER A 459 -3.70 17.04 3.30
CA SER A 459 -4.14 16.30 4.47
C SER A 459 -3.24 15.09 4.73
N ASP A 460 -3.33 14.55 5.92
CA ASP A 460 -2.53 13.41 6.34
C ASP A 460 -3.41 12.27 6.88
N MET A 461 -2.75 11.32 7.51
CA MET A 461 -3.34 10.14 8.09
C MET A 461 -4.48 10.41 9.08
N ILE A 462 -4.38 11.47 9.87
CA ILE A 462 -5.44 11.91 10.81
C ILE A 462 -6.36 12.96 10.20
N SER A 463 -6.23 13.23 8.90
CA SER A 463 -6.95 14.26 8.18
C SER A 463 -6.80 15.64 8.83
N LEU A 464 -5.57 15.99 9.22
CA LEU A 464 -5.20 17.35 9.58
C LEU A 464 -4.86 18.11 8.30
N TYR A 465 -5.54 19.23 8.06
CA TYR A 465 -5.43 20.01 6.83
C TYR A 465 -4.48 21.17 7.00
N GLU A 466 -3.50 21.26 6.12
CA GLU A 466 -2.55 22.39 6.03
C GLU A 466 -2.43 22.81 4.59
N TRP A 467 -2.24 24.10 4.36
CA TRP A 467 -1.92 24.63 3.05
C TRP A 467 -0.54 25.27 3.03
N TYR A 468 0.13 25.13 1.92
CA TYR A 468 1.47 25.66 1.64
C TYR A 468 1.34 26.71 0.56
N PRO A 469 1.48 28.02 0.90
CA PRO A 469 1.38 29.09 -0.09
C PRO A 469 2.51 29.02 -1.10
N ASN A 470 2.21 29.24 -2.36
CA ASN A 470 3.22 29.40 -3.39
C ASN A 470 3.70 30.84 -3.45
N TRP A 471 4.91 31.06 -2.99
CA TRP A 471 5.58 32.38 -3.00
C TRP A 471 6.48 32.59 -4.22
N GLY A 472 6.57 31.59 -5.08
CA GLY A 472 7.39 31.60 -6.28
C GLY A 472 6.80 32.46 -7.39
N THR A 473 7.01 32.00 -8.59
CA THR A 473 6.45 32.59 -9.81
C THR A 473 5.65 31.55 -10.58
N GLN A 474 4.94 31.98 -11.61
CA GLN A 474 4.17 31.09 -12.46
C GLN A 474 5.01 29.94 -13.05
N THR A 475 6.31 30.18 -13.36
CA THR A 475 7.18 29.17 -13.97
C THR A 475 8.17 28.53 -13.01
N ALA A 476 8.22 28.99 -11.77
CA ALA A 476 9.09 28.49 -10.73
C ALA A 476 8.36 28.49 -9.37
N PRO A 477 7.57 27.44 -9.08
CA PRO A 477 6.84 27.35 -7.84
C PRO A 477 7.82 27.20 -6.66
N GLU A 478 7.56 27.94 -5.59
CA GLU A 478 8.32 27.91 -4.35
C GLU A 478 7.36 27.96 -3.17
N LEU A 479 7.22 26.87 -2.45
CA LEU A 479 6.30 26.79 -1.35
C LEU A 479 6.84 27.45 -0.08
N GLY A 480 5.98 28.21 0.57
CA GLY A 480 6.20 28.73 1.92
C GLY A 480 5.86 27.69 3.00
N PRO A 481 6.10 28.04 4.28
CA PRO A 481 5.80 27.14 5.40
C PRO A 481 4.28 26.87 5.52
N PRO A 482 3.89 25.68 6.01
CA PRO A 482 2.50 25.28 6.13
C PRO A 482 1.71 26.17 7.09
N GLN A 483 0.46 26.41 6.73
CA GLN A 483 -0.53 27.07 7.56
C GLN A 483 -1.69 26.10 7.80
N ARG A 484 -2.07 25.89 9.06
CA ARG A 484 -3.16 24.98 9.41
C ARG A 484 -4.50 25.62 9.09
N LEU A 485 -5.39 24.83 8.49
CA LEU A 485 -6.79 25.21 8.41
C LEU A 485 -7.47 25.00 9.76
N HIS A 486 -8.35 25.92 10.14
CA HIS A 486 -9.03 25.88 11.42
C HIS A 486 -10.46 26.44 11.36
N ILE A 487 -11.25 26.11 12.35
CA ILE A 487 -12.60 26.59 12.56
C ILE A 487 -12.65 27.20 13.95
N ALA A 488 -12.94 28.51 14.05
CA ALA A 488 -13.00 29.21 15.33
C ALA A 488 -11.75 28.97 16.20
N GLY A 489 -10.56 28.96 15.61
CA GLY A 489 -9.28 28.77 16.26
C GLY A 489 -8.90 27.32 16.61
N SER A 490 -9.75 26.33 16.30
CA SER A 490 -9.43 24.91 16.44
C SER A 490 -9.01 24.31 15.10
N PRO A 491 -7.94 23.49 15.05
CA PRO A 491 -7.52 22.86 13.80
C PRO A 491 -8.66 22.07 13.14
N LEU A 492 -8.80 22.19 11.81
CA LEU A 492 -9.69 21.35 11.04
C LEU A 492 -9.10 19.94 11.00
N ILE A 493 -9.78 19.00 11.61
CA ILE A 493 -9.43 17.57 11.61
C ILE A 493 -10.68 16.80 11.19
N GLY A 494 -10.56 16.03 10.11
CA GLY A 494 -11.61 15.13 9.65
C GLY A 494 -11.43 13.70 10.17
N PRO A 495 -12.35 12.80 9.85
CA PRO A 495 -12.09 11.37 9.94
C PRO A 495 -10.91 10.95 9.08
N TRP A 496 -10.35 9.84 9.37
CA TRP A 496 -9.13 9.21 8.92
C TRP A 496 -8.88 9.18 7.40
N ARG A 497 -7.66 9.58 6.93
CA ARG A 497 -7.12 9.41 5.57
C ARG A 497 -8.00 9.99 4.46
N GLN A 498 -8.50 11.18 4.62
CA GLN A 498 -9.32 11.82 3.60
C GLN A 498 -8.48 12.64 2.61
N GLN A 499 -8.86 12.57 1.34
CA GLN A 499 -8.51 13.59 0.34
C GLN A 499 -9.67 14.56 0.24
N PRO A 500 -9.47 15.88 0.45
CA PRO A 500 -10.55 16.84 0.38
C PRO A 500 -10.93 17.13 -1.07
N GLY A 501 -12.21 17.45 -1.28
CA GLY A 501 -12.66 18.13 -2.48
C GLY A 501 -12.52 19.64 -2.28
N ILE A 502 -11.91 20.35 -3.24
CA ILE A 502 -11.70 21.79 -3.14
C ILE A 502 -12.23 22.47 -4.40
N GLY A 503 -13.05 23.53 -4.22
CA GLY A 503 -13.61 24.28 -5.32
C GLY A 503 -14.28 25.56 -4.85
N CYS A 504 -14.61 26.48 -5.79
CA CYS A 504 -15.20 27.77 -5.47
C CYS A 504 -16.73 27.67 -5.37
N PHE A 505 -17.23 27.51 -4.14
CA PHE A 505 -18.67 27.46 -3.84
C PHE A 505 -19.24 28.79 -3.31
N SER A 506 -18.43 29.84 -3.30
CA SER A 506 -18.76 31.16 -2.83
C SER A 506 -18.64 32.19 -3.96
N ASP A 507 -19.21 33.40 -3.76
CA ASP A 507 -19.14 34.47 -4.75
C ASP A 507 -17.77 35.21 -4.78
N ASP A 508 -16.89 34.90 -3.83
CA ASP A 508 -15.60 35.57 -3.64
C ASP A 508 -14.45 34.95 -4.46
N VAL A 509 -14.75 33.98 -5.33
CA VAL A 509 -13.82 33.27 -6.21
C VAL A 509 -12.67 32.51 -5.47
N LEU A 510 -12.69 32.49 -4.15
CA LEU A 510 -11.74 31.72 -3.35
C LEU A 510 -12.25 30.30 -3.13
N PRO A 511 -11.36 29.31 -3.10
CA PRO A 511 -11.76 27.92 -2.90
C PRO A 511 -12.29 27.66 -1.48
N ASP A 512 -13.34 26.88 -1.40
CA ASP A 512 -13.90 26.26 -0.20
C ASP A 512 -13.50 24.78 -0.15
N ILE A 513 -13.70 24.11 0.98
CA ILE A 513 -13.27 22.72 1.16
C ILE A 513 -14.44 21.82 1.55
N ILE A 514 -14.54 20.66 0.88
CA ILE A 514 -15.48 19.61 1.22
C ILE A 514 -14.71 18.44 1.82
N ILE A 515 -15.14 17.99 2.99
CA ILE A 515 -14.64 16.80 3.65
C ILE A 515 -15.79 15.97 4.24
N GLN A 516 -15.53 14.73 4.57
CA GLN A 516 -16.42 13.95 5.43
C GLN A 516 -16.25 14.46 6.87
N ASP A 517 -17.35 14.81 7.52
CA ASP A 517 -17.36 15.24 8.91
C ASP A 517 -17.39 14.03 9.89
N HIS A 518 -17.40 14.32 11.20
CA HIS A 518 -17.42 13.27 12.21
C HIS A 518 -18.76 12.55 12.37
N ASP A 519 -19.82 13.04 11.71
CA ASP A 519 -21.12 12.35 11.57
C ASP A 519 -21.16 11.46 10.32
N LEU A 520 -20.07 11.39 9.56
CA LEU A 520 -19.89 10.66 8.32
C LEU A 520 -20.67 11.25 7.13
N ASP A 521 -21.10 12.49 7.23
CA ASP A 521 -21.72 13.24 6.14
C ASP A 521 -20.65 14.06 5.39
N LEU A 522 -20.82 14.25 4.09
CA LEU A 522 -20.02 15.25 3.39
C LEU A 522 -20.50 16.64 3.81
N ALA A 523 -19.55 17.48 4.18
CA ALA A 523 -19.82 18.86 4.60
C ALA A 523 -18.91 19.83 3.85
N LEU A 524 -19.50 20.96 3.45
CA LEU A 524 -18.83 22.10 2.83
C LEU A 524 -18.44 23.10 3.91
N TYR A 525 -17.16 23.41 3.98
CA TYR A 525 -16.59 24.40 4.88
C TYR A 525 -16.15 25.60 4.07
N ARG A 526 -16.90 26.70 4.20
CA ARG A 526 -16.62 27.94 3.49
C ARG A 526 -15.57 28.75 4.20
N ARG A 527 -14.90 29.61 3.47
CA ARG A 527 -14.00 30.60 4.06
C ARG A 527 -14.73 31.47 5.08
N ALA A 528 -14.08 31.78 6.20
CA ALA A 528 -14.64 32.70 7.20
C ALA A 528 -14.58 34.17 6.71
N GLY A 529 -13.61 34.51 5.87
CA GLY A 529 -13.45 35.81 5.26
C GLY A 529 -12.13 35.96 4.51
N PRO A 530 -11.90 37.07 3.84
CA PRO A 530 -10.70 37.29 3.04
C PRO A 530 -9.44 37.60 3.87
N ASP A 531 -9.60 38.00 5.14
CA ASP A 531 -8.49 38.48 5.97
C ASP A 531 -7.68 37.34 6.58
N ASP A 532 -8.30 36.18 6.81
CA ASP A 532 -7.63 34.97 7.30
C ASP A 532 -7.94 33.79 6.37
N LEU A 533 -6.98 33.48 5.51
CA LEU A 533 -7.10 32.41 4.52
C LEU A 533 -7.09 31.01 5.14
N SER A 534 -6.83 30.88 6.41
CA SER A 534 -6.81 29.61 7.13
C SER A 534 -8.07 29.38 7.97
N ASP A 535 -8.90 30.41 8.21
CA ASP A 535 -10.11 30.28 9.01
C ASP A 535 -11.33 29.92 8.14
N LEU A 536 -12.08 28.94 8.60
CA LEU A 536 -13.26 28.39 7.92
C LEU A 536 -14.50 28.53 8.80
N GLN A 537 -15.64 28.62 8.16
CA GLN A 537 -16.93 28.54 8.82
C GLN A 537 -17.25 27.10 9.24
N PRO A 538 -18.13 26.86 10.19
CA PRO A 538 -18.66 25.53 10.49
C PRO A 538 -19.24 24.86 9.24
N GLY A 539 -18.99 23.56 9.11
CA GLY A 539 -19.40 22.80 7.93
C GLY A 539 -20.91 22.73 7.72
N GLU A 540 -21.35 22.95 6.50
CA GLU A 540 -22.72 22.77 6.05
C GLU A 540 -22.86 21.39 5.38
N LYS A 541 -23.77 20.53 5.89
CA LYS A 541 -23.96 19.19 5.33
C LYS A 541 -24.53 19.23 3.93
N LEU A 542 -23.84 18.63 2.99
CA LEU A 542 -24.28 18.50 1.60
C LEU A 542 -25.44 17.51 1.49
N ARG A 543 -26.31 17.75 0.52
CA ARG A 543 -27.53 16.99 0.34
C ARG A 543 -27.73 16.53 -1.10
N TYR A 544 -28.39 15.40 -1.21
CA TYR A 544 -29.01 14.97 -2.44
C TYR A 544 -30.32 15.74 -2.71
N GLU A 545 -30.80 15.69 -3.94
CA GLU A 545 -32.07 16.32 -4.35
C GLU A 545 -33.31 15.79 -3.60
N ASP A 546 -33.25 14.61 -3.00
CA ASP A 546 -34.31 14.08 -2.11
C ASP A 546 -34.23 14.65 -0.68
N GLY A 547 -33.28 15.53 -0.41
CA GLY A 547 -33.04 16.19 0.88
C GLY A 547 -32.23 15.35 1.88
N SER A 548 -31.88 14.11 1.56
CA SER A 548 -31.01 13.31 2.42
C SER A 548 -29.58 13.81 2.37
N THR A 549 -28.81 13.62 3.46
CA THR A 549 -27.40 13.98 3.51
C THR A 549 -26.55 12.99 2.70
N ILE A 550 -25.42 13.49 2.16
CA ILE A 550 -24.49 12.66 1.39
C ILE A 550 -23.58 11.91 2.36
N LYS A 551 -23.71 10.58 2.39
CA LYS A 551 -22.83 9.69 3.13
C LYS A 551 -22.00 8.85 2.17
N THR A 552 -20.69 8.89 2.35
CA THR A 552 -19.76 8.14 1.49
C THR A 552 -19.50 6.72 1.99
N HIS A 553 -19.91 6.42 3.23
CA HIS A 553 -19.77 5.10 3.85
C HIS A 553 -21.07 4.72 4.54
N GLY A 554 -21.31 3.42 4.68
CA GLY A 554 -22.53 2.91 5.28
C GLY A 554 -22.69 3.27 6.75
N VAL A 555 -23.93 3.21 7.19
CA VAL A 555 -24.42 3.69 8.48
C VAL A 555 -23.90 2.85 9.65
N TYR A 556 -23.40 1.64 9.39
CA TYR A 556 -23.02 0.71 10.45
C TYR A 556 -21.51 0.59 10.61
N THR A 557 -21.01 1.16 11.69
CA THR A 557 -19.75 0.74 12.28
C THR A 557 -20.05 0.15 13.63
N PRO A 558 -19.71 -1.14 13.87
CA PRO A 558 -19.78 -1.65 15.23
C PRO A 558 -18.93 -0.78 16.16
N PRO A 559 -19.22 -0.72 17.46
CA PRO A 559 -18.33 -0.09 18.40
C PRO A 559 -16.90 -0.60 18.19
N GLY A 560 -15.99 0.30 17.78
CA GLY A 560 -14.62 -0.08 17.41
C GLY A 560 -14.38 -0.38 15.93
N GLY A 561 -15.39 -0.29 15.06
CA GLY A 561 -15.23 -0.42 13.61
C GLY A 561 -14.73 0.87 12.93
N ASP A 562 -13.95 0.75 11.87
CA ASP A 562 -13.22 1.82 11.19
C ASP A 562 -13.91 2.35 9.92
N GLY A 563 -15.23 2.32 9.87
CA GLY A 563 -16.03 2.86 8.75
C GLY A 563 -15.90 4.37 8.55
N ARG A 564 -15.03 5.04 9.30
CA ARG A 564 -14.80 6.48 9.24
C ARG A 564 -13.61 6.81 8.35
N GLY A 565 -13.78 7.84 7.53
CA GLY A 565 -12.70 8.36 6.70
C GLY A 565 -12.49 7.60 5.39
N ARG A 566 -11.28 7.68 4.84
CA ARG A 566 -10.88 7.12 3.53
C ARG A 566 -11.69 7.68 2.35
N THR A 567 -12.44 8.76 2.54
CA THR A 567 -13.17 9.42 1.47
C THR A 567 -12.18 10.18 0.59
N LYS A 568 -12.30 10.02 -0.72
CA LYS A 568 -11.47 10.68 -1.71
C LYS A 568 -12.38 11.52 -2.60
N LEU A 569 -12.14 12.80 -2.60
CA LEU A 569 -13.01 13.76 -3.30
C LEU A 569 -12.21 14.55 -4.33
N ASN A 570 -12.86 14.83 -5.45
CA ASN A 570 -12.47 15.89 -6.37
C ASN A 570 -13.69 16.72 -6.71
N VAL A 571 -13.48 18.02 -6.91
CA VAL A 571 -14.49 18.98 -7.32
C VAL A 571 -14.11 19.48 -8.70
N VAL A 572 -14.99 19.30 -9.67
CA VAL A 572 -14.75 19.66 -11.07
C VAL A 572 -16.09 19.85 -11.79
N ASP A 573 -16.15 20.73 -12.75
CA ASP A 573 -17.26 20.80 -13.71
C ASP A 573 -17.05 19.68 -14.75
N TRP A 574 -17.53 18.46 -14.40
CA TRP A 574 -17.22 17.25 -15.18
C TRP A 574 -17.96 17.19 -16.51
N ASP A 575 -19.18 17.65 -16.55
CA ASP A 575 -20.03 17.59 -17.75
C ASP A 575 -20.13 18.92 -18.54
N GLY A 576 -19.42 19.96 -18.08
CA GLY A 576 -19.28 21.23 -18.77
C GLY A 576 -20.52 22.14 -18.69
N ASP A 577 -21.37 21.95 -17.67
CA ASP A 577 -22.58 22.74 -17.48
C ASP A 577 -22.35 24.03 -16.66
N GLY A 578 -21.13 24.25 -16.16
CA GLY A 578 -20.72 25.39 -15.37
C GLY A 578 -20.94 25.22 -13.86
N LEU A 579 -21.43 24.06 -13.43
CA LEU A 579 -21.58 23.71 -12.01
C LEU A 579 -20.48 22.78 -11.56
N LEU A 580 -20.06 22.92 -10.30
CA LEU A 580 -19.04 22.07 -9.72
C LEU A 580 -19.65 20.77 -9.21
N ASP A 581 -19.26 19.67 -9.83
CA ASP A 581 -19.68 18.32 -9.51
C ASP A 581 -18.73 17.66 -8.49
N LEU A 582 -19.10 16.47 -8.02
CA LEU A 582 -18.28 15.64 -7.16
C LEU A 582 -17.86 14.34 -7.86
N LEU A 583 -16.56 14.09 -7.91
CA LEU A 583 -16.00 12.77 -8.09
C LEU A 583 -15.67 12.19 -6.72
N ILE A 584 -16.15 10.97 -6.44
CA ILE A 584 -16.04 10.36 -5.13
C ILE A 584 -15.37 9.00 -5.27
N GLY A 585 -14.18 8.84 -4.69
CA GLY A 585 -13.54 7.55 -4.53
C GLY A 585 -14.05 6.87 -3.26
N VAL A 586 -14.67 5.71 -3.44
CA VAL A 586 -15.18 4.91 -2.32
C VAL A 586 -14.44 3.59 -2.21
N GLY A 587 -14.38 3.05 -1.01
CA GLY A 587 -13.82 1.73 -0.72
C GLY A 587 -14.88 0.72 -0.31
N PRO A 588 -14.60 -0.60 -0.41
CA PRO A 588 -15.49 -1.67 0.01
C PRO A 588 -15.54 -1.74 1.54
N GLN A 589 -16.31 -0.88 2.15
CA GLN A 589 -16.46 -0.84 3.60
C GLN A 589 -17.83 -1.39 4.03
N HIS A 590 -17.90 -1.91 5.25
CA HIS A 590 -19.16 -2.41 5.80
C HIS A 590 -20.23 -1.32 5.74
N GLY A 591 -21.35 -1.65 5.13
CA GLY A 591 -22.48 -0.75 4.96
C GLY A 591 -22.38 0.22 3.77
N SER A 592 -21.34 0.16 2.94
CA SER A 592 -21.34 0.82 1.64
C SER A 592 -22.40 0.19 0.73
N PRO A 593 -23.19 0.98 0.00
CA PRO A 593 -24.07 0.43 -1.03
C PRO A 593 -23.28 -0.21 -2.18
N TYR A 594 -21.97 0.01 -2.22
CA TYR A 594 -21.06 -0.53 -3.22
C TYR A 594 -20.23 -1.66 -2.63
N ARG A 595 -20.13 -2.78 -3.35
CA ARG A 595 -19.36 -3.95 -2.89
C ARG A 595 -17.87 -3.82 -3.07
N GLY A 596 -17.41 -2.87 -3.90
CA GLY A 596 -16.03 -2.63 -4.25
C GLY A 596 -15.62 -1.16 -4.10
N SER A 597 -14.41 -0.84 -4.57
CA SER A 597 -13.89 0.52 -4.66
C SER A 597 -14.14 1.03 -6.07
N TYR A 598 -14.93 2.07 -6.21
CA TYR A 598 -15.33 2.65 -7.48
C TYR A 598 -15.06 4.14 -7.53
N VAL A 599 -14.91 4.67 -8.74
CA VAL A 599 -15.04 6.11 -9.00
C VAL A 599 -16.50 6.41 -9.25
N LEU A 600 -17.08 7.24 -8.40
CA LEU A 600 -18.47 7.67 -8.49
C LEU A 600 -18.55 9.14 -8.92
N PHE A 601 -19.57 9.45 -9.69
CA PHE A 601 -19.93 10.77 -10.12
C PHE A 601 -21.27 11.19 -9.50
N ALA A 602 -21.30 12.36 -8.87
CA ALA A 602 -22.51 13.00 -8.37
C ALA A 602 -22.62 14.40 -8.96
N ARG A 603 -23.61 14.59 -9.84
CA ARG A 603 -23.86 15.83 -10.54
C ARG A 603 -24.42 16.89 -9.59
N ASN A 604 -23.95 18.13 -9.70
CA ASN A 604 -24.59 19.25 -9.05
C ASN A 604 -25.82 19.69 -9.85
N VAL A 605 -26.99 19.49 -9.27
CA VAL A 605 -28.29 19.89 -9.86
C VAL A 605 -28.86 21.16 -9.22
N GLY A 606 -28.08 21.77 -8.32
CA GLY A 606 -28.40 23.04 -7.66
C GLY A 606 -27.70 24.23 -8.27
N SER A 607 -26.79 24.83 -7.51
CA SER A 607 -25.91 25.91 -7.97
C SER A 607 -24.56 25.80 -7.24
N ASN A 608 -23.51 26.47 -7.70
CA ASN A 608 -22.24 26.47 -6.97
C ASN A 608 -22.40 27.09 -5.57
N ARG A 609 -23.27 28.06 -5.38
CA ARG A 609 -23.50 28.67 -4.07
C ARG A 609 -24.36 27.82 -3.13
N GLU A 610 -25.33 27.11 -3.64
CA GLU A 610 -26.22 26.20 -2.92
C GLU A 610 -26.20 24.83 -3.61
N PRO A 611 -25.10 24.07 -3.44
CA PRO A 611 -24.94 22.83 -4.16
C PRO A 611 -25.92 21.76 -3.63
N VAL A 612 -26.58 21.11 -4.58
CA VAL A 612 -27.44 19.95 -4.36
C VAL A 612 -27.04 18.91 -5.37
N PHE A 613 -26.83 17.68 -4.94
CA PHE A 613 -26.27 16.67 -5.82
C PHE A 613 -27.27 15.57 -6.19
N SER A 614 -27.13 15.02 -7.38
CA SER A 614 -27.82 13.78 -7.76
C SER A 614 -27.28 12.60 -6.93
N LYS A 615 -28.03 11.49 -6.89
CA LYS A 615 -27.48 10.25 -6.37
C LYS A 615 -26.25 9.85 -7.23
N PRO A 616 -25.17 9.35 -6.59
CA PRO A 616 -23.96 9.06 -7.32
C PRO A 616 -24.13 7.80 -8.18
N VAL A 617 -23.47 7.80 -9.33
CA VAL A 617 -23.38 6.68 -10.28
C VAL A 617 -21.95 6.28 -10.54
N VAL A 618 -21.70 5.06 -10.96
CA VAL A 618 -20.35 4.62 -11.33
C VAL A 618 -19.92 5.35 -12.60
N LEU A 619 -18.72 5.94 -12.58
CA LEU A 619 -18.19 6.71 -13.69
C LEU A 619 -17.33 5.88 -14.65
N LEU A 620 -16.57 4.93 -14.13
CA LEU A 620 -15.49 4.28 -14.87
C LEU A 620 -15.80 2.80 -15.13
N PHE A 621 -15.62 2.38 -16.38
CA PHE A 621 -15.94 1.04 -16.88
C PHE A 621 -14.74 0.43 -17.60
N ASP A 622 -14.67 -0.90 -17.63
CA ASP A 622 -13.70 -1.66 -18.41
C ASP A 622 -14.16 -1.85 -19.88
N GLU A 623 -13.32 -2.50 -20.71
CA GLU A 623 -13.62 -2.76 -22.14
C GLU A 623 -14.88 -3.60 -22.33
N ASP A 624 -15.24 -4.44 -21.36
CA ASP A 624 -16.43 -5.27 -21.39
C ASP A 624 -17.67 -4.51 -20.90
N GLY A 625 -17.54 -3.20 -20.60
CA GLY A 625 -18.58 -2.36 -20.04
C GLY A 625 -18.98 -2.73 -18.61
N GLN A 626 -18.11 -3.41 -17.84
CA GLN A 626 -18.34 -3.65 -16.44
C GLN A 626 -17.78 -2.51 -15.59
N PRO A 627 -18.39 -2.17 -14.44
CA PRO A 627 -17.85 -1.19 -13.55
C PRO A 627 -16.42 -1.56 -13.14
N LEU A 628 -15.48 -0.64 -13.33
CA LEU A 628 -14.10 -0.84 -12.96
C LEU A 628 -13.94 -0.78 -11.44
N GLU A 629 -13.52 -1.87 -10.86
CA GLU A 629 -13.36 -2.03 -9.43
C GLU A 629 -11.89 -1.95 -9.03
N PHE A 630 -11.58 -1.10 -8.04
CA PHE A 630 -10.25 -0.96 -7.47
C PHE A 630 -10.12 -1.73 -6.16
N TRP A 631 -8.87 -2.00 -5.76
CA TRP A 631 -8.60 -2.80 -4.57
C TRP A 631 -8.83 -2.03 -3.26
N ARG A 632 -9.37 -2.69 -2.27
CA ARG A 632 -9.54 -2.47 -0.81
C ARG A 632 -9.81 -1.09 -0.24
N HIS A 633 -8.90 -0.10 -0.41
CA HIS A 633 -8.94 1.11 0.43
C HIS A 633 -9.52 2.33 -0.26
N GLY A 634 -10.10 2.14 -1.41
CA GLY A 634 -10.62 3.21 -2.23
C GLY A 634 -9.67 3.60 -3.35
N VAL A 635 -10.19 4.30 -4.31
CA VAL A 635 -9.46 4.86 -5.43
C VAL A 635 -9.20 6.33 -5.17
N HIS A 636 -7.95 6.74 -5.33
CA HIS A 636 -7.56 8.14 -5.35
C HIS A 636 -7.52 8.60 -6.79
N MET A 637 -8.18 9.70 -7.12
CA MET A 637 -8.27 10.16 -8.50
C MET A 637 -7.98 11.64 -8.61
N ALA A 638 -7.61 12.04 -9.83
CA ALA A 638 -7.50 13.44 -10.22
C ALA A 638 -8.00 13.61 -11.65
N PRO A 639 -9.00 14.47 -11.90
CA PRO A 639 -9.39 14.85 -13.25
C PRO A 639 -8.28 15.71 -13.88
N VAL A 640 -8.05 15.54 -15.17
CA VAL A 640 -7.02 16.25 -15.91
C VAL A 640 -7.43 16.41 -17.39
N ASP A 641 -7.08 17.53 -17.98
CA ASP A 641 -7.14 17.77 -19.40
C ASP A 641 -5.69 17.93 -19.89
N TRP A 642 -5.05 16.81 -20.30
CA TRP A 642 -3.65 16.85 -20.75
C TRP A 642 -3.49 17.26 -22.21
N ASP A 643 -4.48 17.02 -23.04
CA ASP A 643 -4.45 17.38 -24.45
C ASP A 643 -4.99 18.78 -24.73
N GLY A 644 -5.61 19.43 -23.74
CA GLY A 644 -6.08 20.81 -23.82
C GLY A 644 -7.35 20.97 -24.67
N ASP A 645 -8.15 19.93 -24.84
CA ASP A 645 -9.36 19.95 -25.65
C ASP A 645 -10.61 20.37 -24.85
N GLY A 646 -10.47 20.60 -23.55
CA GLY A 646 -11.51 21.06 -22.64
C GLY A 646 -12.37 19.95 -22.05
N ALA A 647 -12.05 18.68 -22.27
CA ALA A 647 -12.72 17.57 -21.62
C ALA A 647 -11.76 16.79 -20.71
N PHE A 648 -12.26 16.32 -19.59
CA PHE A 648 -11.42 15.66 -18.60
C PHE A 648 -11.17 14.18 -18.93
N GLU A 649 -9.95 13.77 -18.71
CA GLU A 649 -9.52 12.41 -18.47
C GLU A 649 -9.34 12.18 -16.96
N LEU A 650 -8.99 10.95 -16.59
CA LEU A 650 -8.80 10.58 -15.20
C LEU A 650 -7.46 9.93 -14.94
N VAL A 651 -6.76 10.44 -13.96
CA VAL A 651 -5.62 9.77 -13.35
C VAL A 651 -6.06 9.17 -12.03
N ALA A 652 -5.70 7.93 -11.78
CA ALA A 652 -6.02 7.31 -10.51
C ALA A 652 -4.87 6.48 -9.93
N GLY A 653 -4.75 6.51 -8.61
CA GLY A 653 -3.91 5.66 -7.80
C GLY A 653 -4.73 4.82 -6.85
N ALA A 654 -4.19 3.69 -6.46
CA ALA A 654 -4.82 2.76 -5.53
C ALA A 654 -3.77 2.09 -4.64
N ASP A 655 -4.17 1.04 -3.92
CA ASP A 655 -3.33 0.30 -2.98
C ASP A 655 -2.01 -0.22 -3.57
N GLN A 656 -1.97 -0.48 -4.87
CA GLN A 656 -0.79 -1.05 -5.53
C GLN A 656 0.30 -0.02 -5.86
N GLY A 657 0.03 1.26 -5.65
CA GLY A 657 1.00 2.34 -5.83
C GLY A 657 1.19 2.83 -7.26
N HIS A 658 0.82 2.07 -8.26
CA HIS A 658 0.87 2.52 -9.65
C HIS A 658 -0.15 3.61 -9.91
N ILE A 659 0.23 4.56 -10.77
CA ILE A 659 -0.67 5.60 -11.25
C ILE A 659 -1.10 5.24 -12.67
N TRP A 660 -2.40 5.18 -12.84
CA TRP A 660 -3.09 4.81 -14.07
C TRP A 660 -3.75 6.01 -14.69
N TYR A 661 -3.88 5.99 -16.02
CA TYR A 661 -4.55 7.00 -16.81
C TYR A 661 -5.64 6.34 -17.65
N TRP A 662 -6.83 6.89 -17.59
CA TRP A 662 -7.97 6.48 -18.41
C TRP A 662 -8.42 7.62 -19.29
N HIS A 663 -8.43 7.34 -20.57
CA HIS A 663 -9.06 8.21 -21.56
C HIS A 663 -10.59 8.17 -21.39
N ARG A 664 -11.26 9.22 -21.87
CA ARG A 664 -12.72 9.38 -21.76
C ARG A 664 -13.58 8.25 -22.36
N ASP A 665 -13.01 7.43 -23.24
CA ASP A 665 -13.70 6.27 -23.83
C ASP A 665 -14.11 5.22 -22.79
N HIS A 666 -13.53 5.27 -21.61
CA HIS A 666 -13.85 4.40 -20.46
C HIS A 666 -14.93 4.98 -19.53
N PHE A 667 -15.44 6.19 -19.83
CA PHE A 667 -16.39 6.82 -18.93
C PHE A 667 -17.83 6.58 -19.39
N GLY A 668 -18.69 6.28 -18.39
CA GLY A 668 -20.13 6.38 -18.58
C GLY A 668 -20.54 7.82 -18.93
N ARG A 669 -21.64 7.97 -19.63
CA ARG A 669 -22.20 9.28 -20.01
C ARG A 669 -23.52 9.49 -19.28
N PRO A 670 -23.81 10.71 -18.82
CA PRO A 670 -25.12 11.02 -18.27
C PRO A 670 -26.22 10.67 -19.27
N ALA A 671 -27.19 9.87 -18.85
CA ALA A 671 -28.31 9.49 -19.70
C ALA A 671 -29.13 10.74 -20.10
N ASN A 672 -29.51 10.84 -21.37
CA ASN A 672 -30.24 11.98 -21.88
C ASN A 672 -31.59 12.14 -21.15
N GLY A 673 -31.65 13.12 -20.26
CA GLY A 673 -32.88 13.53 -19.54
C GLY A 673 -33.07 12.91 -18.16
N ASP A 674 -32.16 12.02 -17.69
CA ASP A 674 -32.17 11.49 -16.32
C ASP A 674 -30.79 11.74 -15.66
N PRO A 675 -30.68 12.75 -14.78
CA PRO A 675 -29.42 13.06 -14.10
C PRO A 675 -28.98 11.97 -13.09
N THR A 676 -29.86 11.00 -12.81
CA THR A 676 -29.59 9.90 -11.87
C THR A 676 -29.17 8.61 -12.58
N ALA A 677 -29.24 8.57 -13.91
CA ALA A 677 -28.84 7.45 -14.74
C ALA A 677 -27.56 7.77 -15.52
N MET A 678 -26.67 6.82 -15.55
CA MET A 678 -25.46 6.83 -16.35
C MET A 678 -25.57 5.77 -17.44
N GLU A 679 -25.42 6.16 -18.69
CA GLU A 679 -25.24 5.21 -19.78
C GLU A 679 -23.78 4.75 -19.78
N ARG A 680 -23.57 3.46 -19.89
CA ARG A 680 -22.25 2.87 -20.10
C ARG A 680 -21.67 3.31 -21.46
N PRO A 681 -20.37 3.17 -21.70
CA PRO A 681 -19.77 3.49 -23.00
C PRO A 681 -20.41 2.76 -24.16
N ASP A 682 -20.98 1.56 -23.94
CA ASP A 682 -21.72 0.78 -24.95
C ASP A 682 -23.20 1.21 -25.14
N GLY A 683 -23.68 2.20 -24.40
CA GLY A 683 -25.04 2.74 -24.47
C GLY A 683 -26.08 1.98 -23.64
N GLU A 684 -25.66 1.06 -22.78
CA GLU A 684 -26.56 0.42 -21.80
C GLU A 684 -26.66 1.25 -20.51
N GLU A 685 -27.71 1.03 -19.70
CA GLU A 685 -27.85 1.70 -18.41
C GLU A 685 -26.73 1.31 -17.45
N GLY A 686 -26.13 2.30 -16.81
CA GLY A 686 -25.07 2.14 -15.81
C GLY A 686 -25.62 1.62 -14.47
N PHE A 687 -24.71 1.22 -13.60
CA PHE A 687 -25.04 0.71 -12.27
C PHE A 687 -25.08 1.86 -11.25
N GLY A 688 -26.24 2.06 -10.66
CA GLY A 688 -26.41 2.90 -9.47
C GLY A 688 -26.18 2.13 -8.16
N PRO A 689 -26.37 2.80 -7.00
CA PRO A 689 -26.38 2.12 -5.71
C PRO A 689 -27.45 1.03 -5.70
N ARG A 690 -27.09 -0.16 -5.21
CA ARG A 690 -28.08 -1.24 -5.08
C ARG A 690 -29.02 -0.95 -3.93
N ASP A 691 -30.32 -1.02 -4.18
CA ASP A 691 -31.38 -0.88 -3.15
C ASP A 691 -31.43 -2.08 -2.17
N ASP A 692 -30.73 -3.17 -2.48
CA ASP A 692 -30.72 -4.45 -1.77
C ASP A 692 -29.41 -4.72 -1.03
N ALA A 693 -28.86 -3.72 -0.34
CA ALA A 693 -27.78 -3.97 0.60
C ALA A 693 -28.26 -4.87 1.74
N GLU A 694 -28.44 -6.16 1.44
CA GLU A 694 -28.62 -7.16 2.47
C GLU A 694 -27.43 -7.13 3.41
N ASP A 695 -27.77 -6.92 4.67
CA ASP A 695 -26.89 -6.88 5.82
C ASP A 695 -26.14 -8.22 5.97
N HIS A 696 -25.00 -8.36 5.29
CA HIS A 696 -24.12 -9.51 5.51
C HIS A 696 -23.28 -9.29 6.75
N ASN A 697 -23.98 -9.34 7.89
CA ASN A 697 -23.42 -9.28 9.23
C ASN A 697 -22.89 -10.66 9.68
N ASP A 698 -22.27 -11.42 8.79
CA ASP A 698 -21.65 -12.70 9.15
C ASP A 698 -20.14 -12.67 8.80
N ARG A 699 -19.34 -12.20 9.78
CA ARG A 699 -18.04 -12.65 10.33
C ARG A 699 -17.16 -11.55 10.84
#